data_2b022ba9d612437c8c4fca6d7ffc6e26
#
_entry.id   2b022ba9d612437c8c4fca6d7ffc6e26
#
_cell.length_a   1.000
_cell.length_b   1.000
_cell.length_c   1.000
_cell.angle_alpha   90.00
_cell.angle_beta   90.00
_cell.angle_gamma   90.00
#
_symmetry.space_group_name_H-M   'P 1'
#
loop_
_entity.id
_entity.type
_entity.pdbx_description
1 polymer ?
#
loop_
_entity_poly.entity_id
_entity_poly.type
_entity_poly.pdbx_seq_one_letter_code
_entity_poly.pdbx_strand_id
1 'polypeptide(L)'
;MHYAIDIEAGFVPNYEISKGKEKIVHELQGLAQKANEVIIATDPDREGEAIAWHIETLLKQDKKVKAPIERVTFHEITKEAVEEALKEPRKIDTNLRQAQEARRVLDRLVGYDLSGLIWKKVRYGLSAGRVQSPALRIIMEREREIRAFVPEKYWRVFGLFKTAGGEKQDLKGSQGLALGSQLLLECSEEPRDEKLVQRIMREGKDGTWIVSGVKESEQKRSPRAPFTTSTLQQTASSRLGYSPSRTMQISQKLYEAGHITYMRTDSTNLSVTAQNQIIALVKKKYGADYAEARVYKAKSKNVQEAHEAIRPTHIEHLTAGSEDQDRLYRLIWERAVSSQMTDAKLLKTKVTAKIKNHDDLPEFGANGSRLLFPGWLKVDSDAVGDDVNLPQCKEGEVLKLIDLNNEEKFTLPPDRYSEAGLIKELEQRDIGRPSTYASIMRTIEERGYVKKEGKTLFPTDVGEVVSDFLEKHFMNYISDSFTAEMEDELDEISRGEREYEKTLKDFYGPFLKEVKSKEKLEKATNLGDAPKNIKCPKCGSNMIIKLSRGGKFYSCLRYPDCDGALMLDGTELKGPEETGEMCPECAAPAVALAEAGGKRKKDMGGKLVIRQRRDGTGTFISCSRYPKCKFIKSDEADEAKKRTGVSCPLCKTGDISERRGRFGIFYSCSNYPKCKFAIKAKPTGNICKECGSLMMEGTKTIPERCSNKACPMHNPHKIKKIES
;
A
#
# COMPACT_ATOMS: atom_id res chain seq x y z
N MET A 1 -14.87 -25.91 6.76
CA MET A 1 -14.80 -24.53 7.29
C MET A 1 -16.23 -24.04 7.45
N HIS A 2 -16.56 -23.36 8.53
CA HIS A 2 -17.89 -22.77 8.70
C HIS A 2 -17.87 -21.35 8.10
N TYR A 3 -18.64 -21.10 7.06
CA TYR A 3 -18.67 -19.79 6.37
C TYR A 3 -19.26 -18.66 7.23
N ALA A 4 -20.09 -19.00 8.24
CA ALA A 4 -20.99 -18.08 8.94
C ALA A 4 -21.95 -17.35 7.96
N ILE A 5 -22.34 -18.04 6.92
CA ILE A 5 -23.32 -17.63 5.89
C ILE A 5 -24.24 -18.82 5.68
N ASP A 6 -25.55 -18.59 5.74
CA ASP A 6 -26.57 -19.58 5.38
C ASP A 6 -26.87 -19.41 3.88
N ILE A 7 -26.30 -20.32 3.09
CA ILE A 7 -26.41 -20.29 1.63
C ILE A 7 -27.82 -20.70 1.19
N GLU A 8 -28.43 -21.67 1.89
CA GLU A 8 -29.75 -22.21 1.55
C GLU A 8 -30.88 -21.23 1.89
N ALA A 9 -30.66 -20.39 2.93
CA ALA A 9 -31.59 -19.32 3.30
C ALA A 9 -31.42 -18.02 2.49
N GLY A 10 -30.76 -18.07 1.31
CA GLY A 10 -30.54 -16.91 0.46
C GLY A 10 -29.27 -16.11 0.81
N PHE A 11 -28.19 -16.78 1.19
CA PHE A 11 -26.89 -16.19 1.54
C PHE A 11 -26.92 -15.27 2.76
N VAL A 12 -27.73 -15.59 3.75
CA VAL A 12 -27.87 -14.78 4.96
C VAL A 12 -26.63 -14.92 5.86
N PRO A 13 -25.87 -13.84 6.13
CA PRO A 13 -24.73 -13.90 7.03
C PRO A 13 -25.14 -13.94 8.49
N ASN A 14 -24.46 -14.75 9.29
CA ASN A 14 -24.59 -14.79 10.73
C ASN A 14 -23.64 -13.79 11.39
N TYR A 15 -24.18 -12.76 12.01
CA TYR A 15 -23.42 -11.73 12.72
C TYR A 15 -23.41 -11.99 14.22
N GLU A 16 -22.26 -11.79 14.83
CA GLU A 16 -22.08 -11.84 16.29
C GLU A 16 -21.24 -10.64 16.75
N ILE A 17 -21.46 -10.24 18.00
CA ILE A 17 -20.68 -9.16 18.63
C ILE A 17 -19.23 -9.64 18.79
N SER A 18 -18.28 -8.90 18.21
CA SER A 18 -16.87 -9.22 18.32
C SER A 18 -16.40 -9.21 19.77
N LYS A 19 -15.63 -10.24 20.17
CA LYS A 19 -15.11 -10.39 21.51
C LYS A 19 -14.45 -9.10 22.04
N GLY A 20 -14.91 -8.62 23.19
CA GLY A 20 -14.44 -7.39 23.84
C GLY A 20 -15.15 -6.13 23.39
N LYS A 21 -16.17 -6.22 22.51
CA LYS A 21 -17.03 -5.10 22.10
C LYS A 21 -18.37 -5.08 22.84
N GLU A 22 -18.68 -6.10 23.60
CA GLU A 22 -19.93 -6.26 24.35
C GLU A 22 -20.19 -5.06 25.27
N LYS A 23 -19.13 -4.55 25.91
CA LYS A 23 -19.21 -3.40 26.79
C LYS A 23 -19.66 -2.12 26.07
N ILE A 24 -19.16 -1.90 24.86
CA ILE A 24 -19.53 -0.73 24.02
C ILE A 24 -20.99 -0.85 23.60
N VAL A 25 -21.44 -2.06 23.21
CA VAL A 25 -22.85 -2.30 22.84
C VAL A 25 -23.78 -2.01 24.03
N HIS A 26 -23.46 -2.51 25.21
CA HIS A 26 -24.24 -2.22 26.42
C HIS A 26 -24.27 -0.72 26.78
N GLU A 27 -23.18 -0.01 26.61
CA GLU A 27 -23.08 1.43 26.80
C GLU A 27 -24.03 2.18 25.85
N LEU A 28 -23.96 1.83 24.53
CA LEU A 28 -24.84 2.42 23.51
C LEU A 28 -26.33 2.14 23.82
N GLN A 29 -26.66 0.90 24.15
CA GLN A 29 -28.03 0.54 24.55
C GLN A 29 -28.49 1.33 25.77
N GLY A 30 -27.64 1.46 26.79
CA GLY A 30 -27.95 2.22 28.01
C GLY A 30 -28.16 3.72 27.77
N LEU A 31 -27.46 4.32 26.81
CA LEU A 31 -27.67 5.70 26.37
C LEU A 31 -28.97 5.83 25.57
N ALA A 32 -29.20 4.92 24.63
CA ALA A 32 -30.39 4.93 23.78
C ALA A 32 -31.70 4.73 24.55
N GLN A 33 -31.69 3.98 25.67
CA GLN A 33 -32.86 3.84 26.59
C GLN A 33 -33.31 5.17 27.20
N LYS A 34 -32.39 6.13 27.32
CA LYS A 34 -32.63 7.45 27.95
C LYS A 34 -32.80 8.57 26.95
N ALA A 35 -32.51 8.30 25.68
CA ALA A 35 -32.58 9.29 24.62
C ALA A 35 -34.01 9.50 24.14
N ASN A 36 -34.32 10.72 23.69
CA ASN A 36 -35.59 11.03 23.03
C ASN A 36 -35.52 10.60 21.55
N GLU A 37 -34.34 10.61 20.98
CA GLU A 37 -34.04 10.26 19.59
C GLU A 37 -32.61 9.73 19.49
N VAL A 38 -32.35 8.83 18.54
CA VAL A 38 -31.00 8.34 18.21
C VAL A 38 -30.70 8.65 16.73
N ILE A 39 -29.70 9.47 16.50
CA ILE A 39 -29.24 9.82 15.15
C ILE A 39 -27.93 9.09 14.86
N ILE A 40 -27.90 8.29 13.78
CA ILE A 40 -26.72 7.57 13.34
C ILE A 40 -26.06 8.34 12.21
N ALA A 41 -24.82 8.82 12.44
CA ALA A 41 -24.06 9.67 11.55
C ALA A 41 -22.73 9.01 11.13
N THR A 42 -22.79 7.79 10.61
CA THR A 42 -21.65 7.08 10.05
C THR A 42 -21.30 7.60 8.65
N ASP A 43 -20.15 7.20 8.09
CA ASP A 43 -19.67 7.65 6.80
C ASP A 43 -20.71 7.51 5.67
N PRO A 44 -20.66 8.34 4.61
CA PRO A 44 -21.70 8.38 3.56
C PRO A 44 -21.57 7.26 2.53
N ASP A 45 -20.69 6.28 2.71
CA ASP A 45 -20.50 5.15 1.83
C ASP A 45 -21.30 3.90 2.26
N ARG A 46 -21.29 2.84 1.43
CA ARG A 46 -21.97 1.57 1.71
C ARG A 46 -21.45 0.87 2.97
N GLU A 47 -20.18 1.05 3.34
CA GLU A 47 -19.62 0.52 4.58
C GLU A 47 -20.21 1.24 5.79
N GLY A 48 -20.36 2.57 5.71
CA GLY A 48 -21.02 3.39 6.74
C GLY A 48 -22.50 3.05 6.89
N GLU A 49 -23.19 2.77 5.80
CA GLU A 49 -24.60 2.33 5.81
C GLU A 49 -24.77 0.97 6.50
N ALA A 50 -23.87 0.02 6.21
CA ALA A 50 -23.87 -1.27 6.89
C ALA A 50 -23.56 -1.16 8.39
N ILE A 51 -22.65 -0.26 8.80
CA ILE A 51 -22.37 0.03 10.20
C ILE A 51 -23.62 0.61 10.87
N ALA A 52 -24.29 1.55 10.22
CA ALA A 52 -25.54 2.13 10.71
C ALA A 52 -26.60 1.06 10.95
N TRP A 53 -26.80 0.15 10.00
CA TRP A 53 -27.71 -0.97 10.13
C TRP A 53 -27.36 -1.91 11.27
N HIS A 54 -26.09 -2.24 11.48
CA HIS A 54 -25.66 -3.06 12.60
C HIS A 54 -25.96 -2.39 13.95
N ILE A 55 -25.72 -1.09 14.07
CA ILE A 55 -26.03 -0.33 15.28
C ILE A 55 -27.54 -0.31 15.52
N GLU A 56 -28.33 0.03 14.50
CA GLU A 56 -29.79 0.04 14.58
C GLU A 56 -30.32 -1.33 15.03
N THR A 57 -29.82 -2.42 14.42
CA THR A 57 -30.23 -3.80 14.75
C THR A 57 -29.93 -4.13 16.21
N LEU A 58 -28.73 -3.81 16.70
CA LEU A 58 -28.33 -4.03 18.09
C LEU A 58 -29.15 -3.20 19.09
N LEU A 59 -29.50 -1.97 18.74
CA LEU A 59 -30.37 -1.12 19.61
C LEU A 59 -31.80 -1.63 19.65
N LYS A 60 -32.34 -2.04 18.47
CA LYS A 60 -33.74 -2.58 18.40
C LYS A 60 -33.91 -3.93 19.12
N GLN A 61 -32.82 -4.71 19.30
CA GLN A 61 -32.85 -5.94 20.09
C GLN A 61 -33.15 -5.68 21.56
N ASP A 62 -32.82 -4.51 22.10
CA ASP A 62 -33.17 -4.12 23.46
C ASP A 62 -34.57 -3.46 23.51
N LYS A 63 -35.55 -4.22 23.98
CA LYS A 63 -36.95 -3.77 24.08
C LYS A 63 -37.16 -2.50 24.92
N LYS A 64 -36.17 -2.09 25.70
CA LYS A 64 -36.21 -0.84 26.50
C LYS A 64 -35.89 0.40 25.69
N VAL A 65 -35.24 0.26 24.54
CA VAL A 65 -34.98 1.36 23.62
C VAL A 65 -36.28 1.68 22.88
N LYS A 66 -36.83 2.87 23.14
CA LYS A 66 -38.08 3.36 22.54
C LYS A 66 -37.83 4.55 21.60
N ALA A 67 -36.69 5.16 21.68
CA ALA A 67 -36.33 6.30 20.87
C ALA A 67 -36.38 5.96 19.36
N PRO A 68 -36.91 6.83 18.51
CA PRO A 68 -36.80 6.71 17.08
C PRO A 68 -35.33 6.71 16.69
N ILE A 69 -34.97 5.89 15.67
CA ILE A 69 -33.60 5.79 15.16
C ILE A 69 -33.61 6.28 13.72
N GLU A 70 -32.80 7.28 13.46
CA GLU A 70 -32.69 7.94 12.18
C GLU A 70 -31.24 7.98 11.70
N ARG A 71 -31.05 8.19 10.43
CA ARG A 71 -29.78 8.22 9.72
C ARG A 71 -29.56 9.61 9.11
N VAL A 72 -28.37 10.19 9.32
CA VAL A 72 -27.91 11.37 8.58
C VAL A 72 -26.58 11.08 7.88
N THR A 73 -26.37 11.73 6.74
CA THR A 73 -25.13 11.61 5.97
C THR A 73 -24.65 13.00 5.58
N PHE A 74 -23.34 13.20 5.63
CA PHE A 74 -22.68 14.42 5.18
C PHE A 74 -21.32 14.08 4.57
N HIS A 75 -20.88 14.89 3.61
CA HIS A 75 -19.60 14.69 2.92
C HIS A 75 -18.44 15.46 3.55
N GLU A 76 -18.73 16.33 4.54
CA GLU A 76 -17.75 17.05 5.33
C GLU A 76 -18.27 17.26 6.75
N ILE A 77 -17.36 17.31 7.71
CA ILE A 77 -17.71 17.51 9.12
C ILE A 77 -17.50 18.99 9.47
N THR A 78 -18.36 19.82 8.90
CA THR A 78 -18.48 21.25 9.22
C THR A 78 -19.78 21.49 9.96
N LYS A 79 -19.86 22.60 10.71
CA LYS A 79 -21.08 22.95 11.45
C LYS A 79 -22.28 23.03 10.51
N GLU A 80 -22.10 23.72 9.40
CA GLU A 80 -23.12 23.97 8.38
C GLU A 80 -23.63 22.67 7.76
N ALA A 81 -22.72 21.80 7.32
CA ALA A 81 -23.08 20.52 6.72
C ALA A 81 -23.80 19.57 7.69
N VAL A 82 -23.36 19.56 8.96
CA VAL A 82 -23.99 18.75 10.00
C VAL A 82 -25.38 19.30 10.35
N GLU A 83 -25.53 20.62 10.51
CA GLU A 83 -26.83 21.25 10.78
C GLU A 83 -27.82 21.08 9.62
N GLU A 84 -27.34 21.09 8.38
CA GLU A 84 -28.16 20.82 7.20
C GLU A 84 -28.61 19.37 7.16
N ALA A 85 -27.70 18.41 7.36
CA ALA A 85 -28.01 16.99 7.38
C ALA A 85 -29.01 16.63 8.52
N LEU A 86 -28.94 17.30 9.66
CA LEU A 86 -29.87 17.08 10.77
C LEU A 86 -31.28 17.56 10.46
N LYS A 87 -31.51 18.42 9.47
CA LYS A 87 -32.84 18.86 9.03
C LYS A 87 -33.55 17.84 8.15
N GLU A 88 -32.77 16.94 7.51
CA GLU A 88 -33.27 15.96 6.57
C GLU A 88 -32.84 14.53 6.94
N PRO A 89 -33.24 14.05 8.14
CA PRO A 89 -32.92 12.68 8.53
C PRO A 89 -33.68 11.67 7.65
N ARG A 90 -33.06 10.55 7.39
CA ARG A 90 -33.62 9.49 6.57
C ARG A 90 -33.59 8.12 7.26
N LYS A 91 -34.21 7.13 6.64
CA LYS A 91 -34.03 5.73 7.04
C LYS A 91 -32.73 5.17 6.43
N ILE A 92 -32.26 4.06 6.99
CA ILE A 92 -31.13 3.32 6.42
C ILE A 92 -31.50 2.86 5.02
N ASP A 93 -30.61 3.09 4.07
CA ASP A 93 -30.76 2.65 2.69
C ASP A 93 -30.49 1.14 2.60
N THR A 94 -31.54 0.39 2.32
CA THR A 94 -31.48 -1.06 2.20
C THR A 94 -30.64 -1.54 1.03
N ASN A 95 -30.62 -0.80 -0.07
CA ASN A 95 -29.88 -1.18 -1.27
C ASN A 95 -28.37 -1.01 -1.06
N LEU A 96 -27.96 0.13 -0.50
CA LEU A 96 -26.56 0.35 -0.12
C LEU A 96 -26.07 -0.70 0.88
N ARG A 97 -26.89 -1.02 1.90
CA ARG A 97 -26.58 -2.08 2.87
C ARG A 97 -26.44 -3.44 2.20
N GLN A 98 -27.37 -3.79 1.31
CA GLN A 98 -27.34 -5.06 0.58
C GLN A 98 -26.13 -5.16 -0.35
N ALA A 99 -25.74 -4.08 -1.01
CA ALA A 99 -24.53 -4.05 -1.83
C ALA A 99 -23.26 -4.32 -1.01
N GLN A 100 -23.16 -3.73 0.19
CA GLN A 100 -22.06 -4.01 1.11
C GLN A 100 -22.08 -5.47 1.60
N GLU A 101 -23.25 -5.96 1.97
CA GLU A 101 -23.42 -7.33 2.44
C GLU A 101 -23.11 -8.35 1.33
N ALA A 102 -23.58 -8.12 0.09
CA ALA A 102 -23.26 -8.94 -1.07
C ALA A 102 -21.74 -9.03 -1.29
N ARG A 103 -21.06 -7.89 -1.27
CA ARG A 103 -19.59 -7.84 -1.37
C ARG A 103 -18.92 -8.65 -0.27
N ARG A 104 -19.34 -8.47 0.98
CA ARG A 104 -18.77 -9.19 2.13
C ARG A 104 -18.97 -10.70 2.00
N VAL A 105 -20.16 -11.12 1.56
CA VAL A 105 -20.51 -12.53 1.31
C VAL A 105 -19.64 -13.11 0.20
N LEU A 106 -19.56 -12.42 -0.95
CA LEU A 106 -18.73 -12.83 -2.08
C LEU A 106 -17.25 -12.98 -1.68
N ASP A 107 -16.67 -11.95 -1.07
CA ASP A 107 -15.27 -11.96 -0.65
C ASP A 107 -14.99 -13.08 0.36
N ARG A 108 -15.97 -13.42 1.20
CA ARG A 108 -15.85 -14.52 2.16
C ARG A 108 -15.95 -15.89 1.49
N LEU A 109 -16.92 -16.11 0.62
CA LEU A 109 -17.10 -17.37 -0.10
C LEU A 109 -15.89 -17.65 -1.00
N VAL A 110 -15.54 -16.71 -1.87
CA VAL A 110 -14.37 -16.83 -2.75
C VAL A 110 -13.09 -17.02 -1.92
N GLY A 111 -12.89 -16.17 -0.92
CA GLY A 111 -11.70 -16.21 -0.08
C GLY A 111 -11.52 -17.53 0.66
N TYR A 112 -12.58 -18.13 1.18
CA TYR A 112 -12.52 -19.40 1.90
C TYR A 112 -12.32 -20.59 0.96
N ASP A 113 -13.05 -20.65 -0.14
CA ASP A 113 -12.99 -21.78 -1.06
C ASP A 113 -11.68 -21.82 -1.83
N LEU A 114 -11.25 -20.69 -2.43
CA LEU A 114 -9.95 -20.63 -3.10
C LEU A 114 -8.78 -20.80 -2.14
N SER A 115 -8.82 -20.15 -0.97
CA SER A 115 -7.73 -20.31 0.01
C SER A 115 -7.67 -21.74 0.53
N GLY A 116 -8.82 -22.37 0.78
CA GLY A 116 -8.89 -23.77 1.20
C GLY A 116 -8.28 -24.72 0.16
N LEU A 117 -8.53 -24.48 -1.12
CA LEU A 117 -7.95 -25.23 -2.22
C LEU A 117 -6.43 -24.98 -2.33
N ILE A 118 -5.99 -23.72 -2.28
CA ILE A 118 -4.56 -23.36 -2.29
C ILE A 118 -3.83 -24.00 -1.11
N TRP A 119 -4.44 -24.09 0.08
CA TRP A 119 -3.83 -24.78 1.21
C TRP A 119 -3.60 -26.25 0.95
N LYS A 120 -4.53 -26.91 0.29
CA LYS A 120 -4.43 -28.32 -0.08
C LYS A 120 -3.41 -28.54 -1.22
N LYS A 121 -3.37 -27.64 -2.19
CA LYS A 121 -2.63 -27.83 -3.46
C LYS A 121 -1.26 -27.14 -3.49
N VAL A 122 -1.11 -25.98 -2.87
CA VAL A 122 0.14 -25.22 -2.83
C VAL A 122 0.74 -25.31 -1.42
N ARG A 123 0.22 -24.53 -0.46
CA ARG A 123 0.76 -24.47 0.90
C ARG A 123 -0.24 -23.85 1.88
N TYR A 124 -0.27 -24.39 3.11
CA TYR A 124 -1.07 -23.84 4.20
C TYR A 124 -0.68 -22.38 4.53
N GLY A 125 -1.69 -21.54 4.80
CA GLY A 125 -1.54 -20.16 5.23
C GLY A 125 -1.47 -19.13 4.09
N LEU A 126 -1.56 -19.57 2.82
CA LEU A 126 -1.74 -18.69 1.66
C LEU A 126 -3.23 -18.32 1.51
N SER A 127 -3.53 -17.25 0.80
CA SER A 127 -4.92 -16.83 0.54
C SER A 127 -5.10 -16.39 -0.90
N ALA A 128 -6.29 -16.60 -1.42
CA ALA A 128 -6.73 -15.95 -2.65
C ALA A 128 -7.98 -15.12 -2.35
N GLY A 129 -8.29 -14.19 -3.20
CA GLY A 129 -9.47 -13.37 -3.08
C GLY A 129 -9.75 -12.63 -4.39
N ARG A 130 -11.00 -12.25 -4.56
CA ARG A 130 -11.54 -11.69 -5.80
C ARG A 130 -10.76 -10.48 -6.34
N VAL A 131 -10.23 -9.63 -5.48
CA VAL A 131 -9.54 -8.39 -5.88
C VAL A 131 -8.01 -8.51 -5.73
N GLN A 132 -7.53 -9.23 -4.70
CA GLN A 132 -6.09 -9.40 -4.48
C GLN A 132 -5.41 -10.28 -5.53
N SER A 133 -6.13 -11.27 -6.07
CA SER A 133 -5.57 -12.20 -7.06
C SER A 133 -5.35 -11.56 -8.42
N PRO A 134 -6.27 -10.75 -8.97
CA PRO A 134 -6.00 -9.93 -10.16
C PRO A 134 -4.83 -8.96 -9.96
N ALA A 135 -4.72 -8.31 -8.81
CA ALA A 135 -3.59 -7.40 -8.53
C ALA A 135 -2.24 -8.13 -8.56
N LEU A 136 -2.17 -9.35 -8.02
CA LEU A 136 -0.98 -10.20 -8.10
C LEU A 136 -0.69 -10.60 -9.55
N ARG A 137 -1.72 -10.98 -10.32
CA ARG A 137 -1.59 -11.35 -11.74
C ARG A 137 -1.00 -10.20 -12.56
N ILE A 138 -1.45 -8.97 -12.38
CA ILE A 138 -0.93 -7.78 -13.07
C ILE A 138 0.57 -7.61 -12.80
N ILE A 139 1.01 -7.80 -11.56
CA ILE A 139 2.44 -7.75 -11.21
C ILE A 139 3.20 -8.87 -11.92
N MET A 140 2.63 -10.08 -11.98
CA MET A 140 3.26 -11.21 -12.64
C MET A 140 3.31 -11.07 -14.16
N GLU A 141 2.28 -10.49 -14.79
CA GLU A 141 2.30 -10.14 -16.21
C GLU A 141 3.50 -9.23 -16.51
N ARG A 142 3.68 -8.16 -15.74
CA ARG A 142 4.81 -7.25 -15.88
C ARG A 142 6.15 -7.95 -15.65
N GLU A 143 6.25 -8.83 -14.68
CA GLU A 143 7.48 -9.57 -14.42
C GLU A 143 7.83 -10.53 -15.58
N ARG A 144 6.83 -11.15 -16.21
CA ARG A 144 7.03 -12.00 -17.41
C ARG A 144 7.44 -11.16 -18.61
N GLU A 145 6.87 -9.97 -18.80
CA GLU A 145 7.32 -9.01 -19.84
C GLU A 145 8.80 -8.66 -19.66
N ILE A 146 9.20 -8.34 -18.42
CA ILE A 146 10.60 -8.00 -18.08
C ILE A 146 11.53 -9.18 -18.39
N ARG A 147 11.14 -10.41 -18.00
CA ARG A 147 11.96 -11.61 -18.22
C ARG A 147 12.04 -12.02 -19.69
N ALA A 148 11.01 -11.74 -20.47
CA ALA A 148 10.97 -12.03 -21.91
C ALA A 148 11.63 -10.94 -22.75
N PHE A 149 11.96 -9.79 -22.16
CA PHE A 149 12.53 -8.67 -22.87
C PHE A 149 13.94 -8.99 -23.37
N VAL A 150 14.17 -8.74 -24.64
CA VAL A 150 15.48 -8.86 -25.28
C VAL A 150 16.01 -7.47 -25.54
N PRO A 151 17.11 -7.07 -24.89
CA PRO A 151 17.71 -5.76 -25.12
C PRO A 151 18.20 -5.63 -26.57
N GLU A 152 17.81 -4.55 -27.22
CA GLU A 152 18.29 -4.19 -28.54
C GLU A 152 19.32 -3.07 -28.45
N LYS A 153 20.39 -3.21 -29.18
CA LYS A 153 21.48 -2.22 -29.23
C LYS A 153 21.08 -1.04 -30.11
N TYR A 154 21.37 0.17 -29.66
CA TYR A 154 21.23 1.40 -30.40
C TYR A 154 22.32 2.40 -30.00
N TRP A 155 22.49 3.45 -30.78
CA TRP A 155 23.42 4.52 -30.44
C TRP A 155 22.68 5.83 -30.24
N ARG A 156 23.11 6.56 -29.23
CA ARG A 156 22.77 7.94 -29.04
C ARG A 156 23.90 8.78 -29.56
N VAL A 157 23.64 9.59 -30.60
CA VAL A 157 24.66 10.46 -31.23
C VAL A 157 24.30 11.89 -30.87
N PHE A 158 25.26 12.66 -30.37
CA PHE A 158 25.03 14.04 -29.97
C PHE A 158 26.26 14.91 -30.27
N GLY A 159 26.01 16.17 -30.60
CA GLY A 159 27.05 17.15 -30.90
C GLY A 159 26.88 18.40 -30.02
N LEU A 160 28.03 18.92 -29.58
CA LEU A 160 28.09 20.22 -28.89
C LEU A 160 28.54 21.26 -29.91
N PHE A 161 27.75 22.32 -30.06
CA PHE A 161 27.96 23.36 -31.03
C PHE A 161 28.10 24.73 -30.41
N LYS A 162 28.74 25.67 -31.09
CA LYS A 162 28.74 27.08 -30.77
C LYS A 162 27.96 27.84 -31.83
N THR A 163 27.01 28.71 -31.37
CA THR A 163 26.23 29.60 -32.24
C THR A 163 27.00 30.91 -32.50
N ALA A 164 26.76 31.57 -33.66
CA ALA A 164 27.39 32.84 -34.00
C ALA A 164 26.86 34.03 -33.15
N GLY A 165 25.63 33.93 -32.60
CA GLY A 165 24.94 34.98 -31.87
C GLY A 165 25.32 35.16 -30.36
N GLY A 166 26.41 34.54 -29.91
CA GLY A 166 26.75 34.43 -28.48
C GLY A 166 27.50 35.60 -27.87
N GLU A 167 27.00 36.82 -27.91
CA GLU A 167 27.43 37.88 -26.96
C GLU A 167 26.33 38.21 -25.94
N LYS A 168 26.69 37.95 -24.68
CA LYS A 168 26.14 38.46 -23.42
C LYS A 168 24.66 38.80 -23.34
N GLN A 169 23.86 37.88 -22.83
CA GLN A 169 22.73 38.28 -21.98
C GLN A 169 22.98 37.79 -20.53
N ASP A 170 23.28 38.75 -19.67
CA ASP A 170 23.27 38.57 -18.21
C ASP A 170 21.84 38.31 -17.75
N LEU A 171 21.48 37.06 -17.56
CA LEU A 171 20.27 36.67 -16.86
C LEU A 171 20.56 36.51 -15.39
N LYS A 172 20.35 37.56 -14.59
CA LYS A 172 20.23 37.46 -13.15
C LYS A 172 19.02 36.60 -12.77
N GLY A 173 19.24 35.46 -12.19
CA GLY A 173 18.24 34.79 -11.36
C GLY A 173 17.71 33.40 -11.73
N SER A 174 18.47 32.55 -12.41
CA SER A 174 18.10 31.12 -12.50
C SER A 174 19.33 30.23 -12.42
N GLN A 175 19.31 29.27 -11.50
CA GLN A 175 20.32 28.19 -11.39
C GLN A 175 20.05 27.12 -12.47
N GLY A 176 20.14 27.49 -13.74
CA GLY A 176 20.12 26.58 -14.86
C GLY A 176 21.41 26.77 -15.67
N LEU A 177 22.07 25.71 -16.07
CA LEU A 177 23.28 25.69 -16.89
C LEU A 177 23.06 26.41 -18.23
N ALA A 178 23.06 27.72 -18.24
CA ALA A 178 23.23 28.53 -19.44
C ALA A 178 24.71 28.55 -19.77
N LEU A 179 25.16 27.59 -20.55
CA LEU A 179 26.51 27.53 -21.14
C LEU A 179 26.57 28.52 -22.31
N GLY A 180 26.41 29.83 -22.07
CA GLY A 180 26.65 30.91 -23.03
C GLY A 180 26.14 30.62 -24.46
N SER A 181 27.01 30.60 -25.43
CA SER A 181 26.71 30.32 -26.85
C SER A 181 26.74 28.84 -27.25
N GLN A 182 26.67 27.91 -26.28
CA GLN A 182 26.78 26.48 -26.57
C GLN A 182 25.38 25.84 -26.70
N LEU A 183 25.25 24.97 -27.71
CA LEU A 183 24.01 24.24 -28.03
C LEU A 183 24.35 22.75 -28.17
N LEU A 184 23.71 21.94 -27.32
CA LEU A 184 23.77 20.49 -27.41
C LEU A 184 22.63 20.02 -28.31
N LEU A 185 22.96 19.36 -29.43
CA LEU A 185 21.99 18.77 -30.32
C LEU A 185 22.14 17.25 -30.31
N GLU A 186 21.03 16.54 -30.29
CA GLU A 186 20.96 15.08 -30.35
C GLU A 186 20.42 14.65 -31.73
N CYS A 187 20.92 13.55 -32.23
CA CYS A 187 20.40 12.94 -33.46
C CYS A 187 18.89 12.64 -33.24
N SER A 188 18.07 13.02 -34.23
CA SER A 188 16.61 12.83 -34.15
C SER A 188 16.18 11.37 -34.21
N GLU A 189 17.08 10.48 -34.60
CA GLU A 189 16.92 9.04 -34.69
C GLU A 189 17.86 8.37 -33.69
N GLU A 190 17.49 7.17 -33.24
CA GLU A 190 18.35 6.27 -32.47
C GLU A 190 18.91 5.20 -33.42
N PRO A 191 20.04 5.46 -34.11
CA PRO A 191 20.57 4.52 -35.11
C PRO A 191 20.86 3.15 -34.50
N ARG A 192 20.47 2.09 -35.20
CA ARG A 192 20.77 0.69 -34.86
C ARG A 192 21.87 0.07 -35.70
N ASP A 193 22.23 0.74 -36.78
CA ASP A 193 23.32 0.32 -37.70
C ASP A 193 24.60 1.10 -37.37
N GLU A 194 25.63 0.37 -36.97
CA GLU A 194 26.97 0.92 -36.68
C GLU A 194 27.59 1.63 -37.84
N LYS A 195 27.34 1.17 -39.09
CA LYS A 195 27.88 1.82 -40.31
C LYS A 195 27.28 3.22 -40.48
N LEU A 196 25.97 3.37 -40.17
CA LEU A 196 25.32 4.67 -40.20
C LEU A 196 25.93 5.59 -39.15
N VAL A 197 26.16 5.09 -37.92
CA VAL A 197 26.81 5.85 -36.85
C VAL A 197 28.22 6.32 -37.28
N GLN A 198 29.04 5.41 -37.80
CA GLN A 198 30.40 5.74 -38.28
C GLN A 198 30.36 6.78 -39.41
N ARG A 199 29.37 6.70 -40.31
CA ARG A 199 29.16 7.68 -41.35
C ARG A 199 28.77 9.05 -40.79
N ILE A 200 27.82 9.11 -39.87
CA ILE A 200 27.42 10.35 -39.17
C ILE A 200 28.63 10.96 -38.48
N MET A 201 29.42 10.16 -37.77
CA MET A 201 30.60 10.64 -37.03
C MET A 201 31.68 11.19 -37.98
N ARG A 202 31.92 10.57 -39.14
CA ARG A 202 32.89 11.03 -40.14
C ARG A 202 32.40 12.31 -40.80
N GLU A 203 31.26 12.26 -41.47
CA GLU A 203 30.70 13.41 -42.21
C GLU A 203 30.37 14.58 -41.23
N GLY A 204 30.00 14.28 -40.01
CA GLY A 204 29.72 15.30 -39.01
C GLY A 204 30.94 16.02 -38.48
N LYS A 205 32.11 15.38 -38.38
CA LYS A 205 33.37 15.99 -37.99
C LYS A 205 33.96 16.91 -39.04
N ASP A 206 33.87 16.48 -40.30
CA ASP A 206 34.48 17.19 -41.40
C ASP A 206 33.50 18.15 -42.11
N GLY A 207 32.22 17.99 -41.92
CA GLY A 207 31.16 18.72 -42.59
C GLY A 207 30.80 20.06 -41.92
N THR A 208 30.14 20.86 -42.70
CA THR A 208 29.55 22.15 -42.21
C THR A 208 28.17 21.92 -41.69
N TRP A 209 27.92 22.27 -40.41
CA TRP A 209 26.61 22.20 -39.80
C TRP A 209 25.82 23.47 -40.00
N ILE A 210 24.56 23.35 -40.39
CA ILE A 210 23.65 24.47 -40.59
C ILE A 210 22.35 24.23 -39.80
N VAL A 211 21.80 25.28 -39.25
CA VAL A 211 20.47 25.24 -38.66
C VAL A 211 19.45 25.01 -39.79
N SER A 212 18.76 23.87 -39.76
CA SER A 212 17.74 23.52 -40.75
C SER A 212 16.36 24.06 -40.41
N GLY A 213 16.12 24.39 -39.16
CA GLY A 213 14.86 25.00 -38.71
C GLY A 213 14.85 25.46 -37.26
N VAL A 214 14.09 26.52 -37.02
CA VAL A 214 13.78 26.99 -35.67
C VAL A 214 12.28 27.13 -35.58
N LYS A 215 11.64 26.35 -34.70
CA LYS A 215 10.20 26.36 -34.53
C LYS A 215 9.86 26.72 -33.09
N GLU A 216 9.11 27.81 -32.91
CA GLU A 216 8.57 28.21 -31.63
C GLU A 216 7.05 27.99 -31.61
N SER A 217 6.55 27.52 -30.49
CA SER A 217 5.12 27.34 -30.27
C SER A 217 4.74 27.57 -28.82
N GLU A 218 3.64 28.28 -28.60
CA GLU A 218 3.07 28.35 -27.26
C GLU A 218 2.29 27.05 -26.95
N GLN A 219 2.60 26.44 -25.83
CA GLN A 219 1.88 25.29 -25.32
C GLN A 219 1.18 25.64 -24.01
N LYS A 220 -0.10 25.34 -23.96
CA LYS A 220 -0.87 25.43 -22.70
C LYS A 220 -0.72 24.13 -21.92
N ARG A 221 -0.51 24.25 -20.62
CA ARG A 221 -0.49 23.14 -19.68
C ARG A 221 -1.60 23.35 -18.65
N SER A 222 -2.66 22.56 -18.80
CA SER A 222 -3.84 22.64 -17.93
C SER A 222 -3.58 22.04 -16.55
N PRO A 223 -4.23 22.57 -15.50
CA PRO A 223 -4.18 22.00 -14.16
C PRO A 223 -4.82 20.61 -14.11
N ARG A 224 -4.42 19.84 -13.13
CA ARG A 224 -4.99 18.51 -12.87
C ARG A 224 -6.30 18.65 -12.11
N ALA A 225 -7.22 17.69 -12.30
CA ALA A 225 -8.45 17.61 -11.53
C ALA A 225 -8.21 17.55 -10.02
N PRO A 226 -9.16 17.95 -9.18
CA PRO A 226 -9.16 17.70 -7.76
C PRO A 226 -8.95 16.20 -7.45
N PHE A 227 -8.50 15.88 -6.26
CA PHE A 227 -8.17 14.51 -5.91
C PHE A 227 -9.39 13.60 -5.79
N THR A 228 -9.28 12.42 -6.42
CA THR A 228 -9.99 11.20 -6.04
C THR A 228 -9.13 10.42 -5.03
N THR A 229 -9.69 9.39 -4.41
CA THR A 229 -8.91 8.48 -3.53
C THR A 229 -7.68 7.90 -4.23
N SER A 230 -7.84 7.44 -5.46
CA SER A 230 -6.76 6.85 -6.25
C SER A 230 -5.65 7.87 -6.53
N THR A 231 -6.01 9.04 -7.06
CA THR A 231 -5.03 10.06 -7.43
C THR A 231 -4.34 10.68 -6.20
N LEU A 232 -5.04 10.76 -5.05
CA LEU A 232 -4.42 11.17 -3.78
C LEU A 232 -3.37 10.15 -3.33
N GLN A 233 -3.70 8.86 -3.33
CA GLN A 233 -2.74 7.80 -2.94
C GLN A 233 -1.52 7.78 -3.87
N GLN A 234 -1.72 7.91 -5.18
CA GLN A 234 -0.64 7.98 -6.17
C GLN A 234 0.28 9.18 -5.92
N THR A 235 -0.30 10.37 -5.70
CA THR A 235 0.50 11.60 -5.52
C THR A 235 1.19 11.63 -4.15
N ALA A 236 0.52 11.18 -3.09
CA ALA A 236 1.12 11.07 -1.76
C ALA A 236 2.27 10.04 -1.74
N SER A 237 2.14 8.94 -2.48
CA SER A 237 3.23 7.97 -2.62
C SER A 237 4.43 8.55 -3.37
N SER A 238 4.21 9.28 -4.47
CA SER A 238 5.29 9.83 -5.28
C SER A 238 6.00 11.02 -4.62
N ARG A 239 5.24 11.98 -4.03
CA ARG A 239 5.77 13.23 -3.48
C ARG A 239 6.17 13.12 -1.99
N LEU A 240 5.34 12.44 -1.18
CA LEU A 240 5.53 12.36 0.26
C LEU A 240 6.14 11.03 0.73
N GLY A 241 6.22 10.01 -0.16
CA GLY A 241 6.68 8.67 0.20
C GLY A 241 5.71 7.92 1.12
N TYR A 242 4.43 8.32 1.17
CA TYR A 242 3.43 7.66 2.00
C TYR A 242 2.89 6.42 1.30
N SER A 243 2.78 5.31 2.05
CA SER A 243 2.06 4.15 1.53
C SER A 243 0.56 4.44 1.40
N PRO A 244 -0.17 3.74 0.54
CA PRO A 244 -1.63 3.91 0.40
C PRO A 244 -2.37 3.78 1.74
N SER A 245 -1.98 2.82 2.57
CA SER A 245 -2.57 2.64 3.91
C SER A 245 -2.31 3.83 4.83
N ARG A 246 -1.08 4.39 4.83
CA ARG A 246 -0.75 5.58 5.62
C ARG A 246 -1.52 6.80 5.12
N THR A 247 -1.60 6.99 3.80
CA THR A 247 -2.38 8.07 3.18
C THR A 247 -3.83 8.03 3.66
N MET A 248 -4.48 6.86 3.58
CA MET A 248 -5.88 6.73 4.01
C MET A 248 -6.06 6.93 5.52
N GLN A 249 -5.13 6.48 6.35
CA GLN A 249 -5.18 6.71 7.80
C GLN A 249 -5.08 8.20 8.17
N ILE A 250 -4.22 8.94 7.47
CA ILE A 250 -4.07 10.38 7.69
C ILE A 250 -5.30 11.13 7.15
N SER A 251 -5.78 10.76 5.95
CA SER A 251 -6.99 11.34 5.37
C SER A 251 -8.22 11.15 6.26
N GLN A 252 -8.38 9.95 6.86
CA GLN A 252 -9.46 9.69 7.81
C GLN A 252 -9.40 10.64 9.01
N LYS A 253 -8.21 10.88 9.56
CA LYS A 253 -8.04 11.82 10.69
C LYS A 253 -8.33 13.26 10.30
N LEU A 254 -7.94 13.66 9.08
CA LEU A 254 -8.23 15.00 8.56
C LEU A 254 -9.74 15.19 8.34
N TYR A 255 -10.42 14.18 7.82
CA TYR A 255 -11.88 14.19 7.67
C TYR A 255 -12.61 14.25 9.02
N GLU A 256 -12.26 13.36 9.96
CA GLU A 256 -12.86 13.33 11.30
C GLU A 256 -12.64 14.64 12.10
N ALA A 257 -11.55 15.34 11.81
CA ALA A 257 -11.26 16.66 12.37
C ALA A 257 -11.94 17.82 11.61
N GLY A 258 -12.70 17.54 10.55
CA GLY A 258 -13.40 18.53 9.75
C GLY A 258 -12.50 19.37 8.83
N HIS A 259 -11.30 18.89 8.49
CA HIS A 259 -10.36 19.65 7.66
C HIS A 259 -10.52 19.39 6.16
N ILE A 260 -11.00 18.22 5.77
CA ILE A 260 -11.20 17.83 4.37
C ILE A 260 -12.57 17.18 4.18
N THR A 261 -13.05 17.14 2.93
CA THR A 261 -14.20 16.35 2.51
C THR A 261 -13.92 14.85 2.63
N TYR A 262 -14.94 14.03 2.54
CA TYR A 262 -14.85 12.58 2.62
C TYR A 262 -13.83 12.02 1.61
N MET A 263 -12.89 11.23 2.11
CA MET A 263 -11.72 10.83 1.34
C MET A 263 -11.89 9.58 0.48
N ARG A 264 -13.00 8.84 0.62
CA ARG A 264 -13.30 7.68 -0.25
C ARG A 264 -14.25 8.11 -1.35
N THR A 265 -13.70 8.67 -2.42
CA THR A 265 -14.45 9.18 -3.57
C THR A 265 -13.70 8.91 -4.86
N ASP A 266 -14.41 8.65 -5.92
CA ASP A 266 -13.95 8.59 -7.31
C ASP A 266 -14.36 9.84 -8.10
N SER A 267 -15.09 10.76 -7.46
CA SER A 267 -15.53 12.02 -8.05
C SER A 267 -14.40 13.06 -8.10
N THR A 268 -14.36 13.81 -9.19
CA THR A 268 -13.50 14.99 -9.38
C THR A 268 -14.30 16.31 -9.28
N ASN A 269 -15.58 16.23 -8.98
CA ASN A 269 -16.46 17.40 -8.93
C ASN A 269 -16.28 18.19 -7.63
N LEU A 270 -16.37 19.49 -7.73
CA LEU A 270 -16.45 20.42 -6.59
C LEU A 270 -17.87 20.95 -6.48
N SER A 271 -18.37 21.13 -5.26
CA SER A 271 -19.63 21.85 -5.05
C SER A 271 -19.50 23.30 -5.55
N VAL A 272 -20.61 23.89 -5.98
CA VAL A 272 -20.65 25.28 -6.47
C VAL A 272 -20.12 26.25 -5.40
N THR A 273 -20.45 25.98 -4.13
CA THR A 273 -19.97 26.79 -3.00
C THR A 273 -18.46 26.72 -2.88
N ALA A 274 -17.88 25.51 -2.87
CA ALA A 274 -16.44 25.31 -2.78
C ALA A 274 -15.71 25.93 -3.98
N GLN A 275 -16.22 25.73 -5.19
CA GLN A 275 -15.64 26.32 -6.40
C GLN A 275 -15.59 27.84 -6.30
N ASN A 276 -16.69 28.48 -5.88
CA ASN A 276 -16.76 29.94 -5.72
C ASN A 276 -15.77 30.43 -4.63
N GLN A 277 -15.65 29.73 -3.53
CA GLN A 277 -14.67 30.04 -2.47
C GLN A 277 -13.24 29.98 -2.97
N ILE A 278 -12.90 28.90 -3.71
CA ILE A 278 -11.57 28.75 -4.31
C ILE A 278 -11.27 29.87 -5.29
N ILE A 279 -12.21 30.20 -6.20
CA ILE A 279 -12.05 31.26 -7.18
C ILE A 279 -11.86 32.60 -6.49
N ALA A 280 -12.64 32.90 -5.44
CA ALA A 280 -12.50 34.13 -4.67
C ALA A 280 -11.11 34.20 -4.00
N LEU A 281 -10.63 33.11 -3.41
CA LEU A 281 -9.29 33.03 -2.83
C LEU A 281 -8.21 33.28 -3.90
N VAL A 282 -8.30 32.63 -5.06
CA VAL A 282 -7.33 32.76 -6.14
C VAL A 282 -7.27 34.19 -6.62
N LYS A 283 -8.43 34.84 -6.87
CA LYS A 283 -8.50 36.24 -7.27
C LYS A 283 -7.87 37.17 -6.23
N LYS A 284 -8.15 36.97 -4.97
CA LYS A 284 -7.61 37.76 -3.86
C LYS A 284 -6.10 37.60 -3.68
N LYS A 285 -5.58 36.37 -3.79
CA LYS A 285 -4.18 36.04 -3.44
C LYS A 285 -3.23 36.16 -4.63
N TYR A 286 -3.69 35.83 -5.83
CA TYR A 286 -2.84 35.72 -7.03
C TYR A 286 -3.26 36.71 -8.17
N GLY A 287 -4.46 37.22 -8.14
CA GLY A 287 -5.02 38.11 -9.17
C GLY A 287 -6.08 37.42 -10.03
N ALA A 288 -6.89 38.25 -10.72
CA ALA A 288 -8.01 37.79 -11.53
C ALA A 288 -7.55 36.89 -12.70
N ASP A 289 -6.39 37.19 -13.30
CA ASP A 289 -5.84 36.47 -14.45
C ASP A 289 -5.46 35.00 -14.13
N TYR A 290 -5.36 34.67 -12.84
CA TYR A 290 -5.06 33.30 -12.38
C TYR A 290 -6.31 32.47 -12.11
N ALA A 291 -7.51 33.06 -12.10
CA ALA A 291 -8.74 32.36 -11.72
C ALA A 291 -9.52 31.92 -12.94
N GLU A 292 -9.87 30.64 -13.00
CA GLU A 292 -10.70 30.05 -14.06
C GLU A 292 -11.55 28.94 -13.48
N ALA A 293 -12.87 29.06 -13.54
CA ALA A 293 -13.80 28.02 -13.13
C ALA A 293 -13.71 26.83 -14.08
N ARG A 294 -13.42 25.64 -13.55
CA ARG A 294 -13.27 24.42 -14.33
C ARG A 294 -14.13 23.31 -13.77
N VAL A 295 -14.75 22.56 -14.67
CA VAL A 295 -15.47 21.33 -14.38
C VAL A 295 -14.71 20.19 -15.03
N TYR A 296 -14.44 19.15 -14.27
CA TYR A 296 -13.71 17.97 -14.72
C TYR A 296 -14.66 16.81 -14.94
N LYS A 297 -14.61 16.19 -16.11
CA LYS A 297 -15.38 14.98 -16.37
C LYS A 297 -14.73 13.81 -15.65
N ALA A 298 -15.50 13.07 -14.89
CA ALA A 298 -15.05 11.81 -14.31
C ALA A 298 -14.77 10.79 -15.41
N LYS A 299 -13.73 9.99 -15.23
CA LYS A 299 -13.34 8.95 -16.19
C LYS A 299 -14.17 7.68 -16.07
N SER A 300 -14.69 7.39 -14.87
CA SER A 300 -15.51 6.21 -14.62
C SER A 300 -16.94 6.42 -15.10
N LYS A 301 -17.52 5.38 -15.72
CA LYS A 301 -18.94 5.38 -16.14
C LYS A 301 -19.90 5.33 -14.95
N ASN A 302 -19.44 4.88 -13.80
CA ASN A 302 -20.23 4.59 -12.59
C ASN A 302 -19.89 5.53 -11.45
N VAL A 303 -19.63 6.83 -11.73
CA VAL A 303 -19.43 7.81 -10.66
C VAL A 303 -20.74 7.94 -9.88
N GLN A 304 -20.67 7.73 -8.57
CA GLN A 304 -21.75 8.10 -7.70
C GLN A 304 -21.87 9.64 -7.74
N GLU A 305 -22.79 10.15 -8.52
CA GLU A 305 -22.95 11.59 -8.83
C GLU A 305 -23.08 12.48 -7.58
N ALA A 306 -23.42 11.88 -6.44
CA ALA A 306 -23.57 12.56 -5.16
C ALA A 306 -22.24 12.85 -4.42
N HIS A 307 -21.10 12.30 -4.88
CA HIS A 307 -19.82 12.45 -4.18
C HIS A 307 -19.04 13.67 -4.70
N GLU A 308 -18.47 14.42 -3.76
CA GLU A 308 -17.54 15.51 -4.03
C GLU A 308 -16.09 14.99 -4.05
N ALA A 309 -15.18 15.72 -4.74
CA ALA A 309 -13.75 15.46 -4.72
C ALA A 309 -13.15 15.71 -3.33
N ILE A 310 -11.95 15.18 -3.09
CA ILE A 310 -11.20 15.45 -1.86
C ILE A 310 -10.65 16.87 -1.91
N ARG A 311 -11.12 17.73 -1.00
CA ARG A 311 -10.72 19.13 -0.87
C ARG A 311 -10.70 19.58 0.59
N PRO A 312 -10.04 20.70 0.89
CA PRO A 312 -10.21 21.38 2.19
C PRO A 312 -11.66 21.84 2.38
N THR A 313 -12.16 21.76 3.59
CA THR A 313 -13.46 22.32 3.99
C THR A 313 -13.39 23.83 4.18
N HIS A 314 -12.26 24.33 4.69
CA HIS A 314 -11.95 25.74 4.89
C HIS A 314 -10.73 26.12 4.05
N ILE A 315 -10.98 26.67 2.88
CA ILE A 315 -9.94 26.92 1.86
C ILE A 315 -8.92 27.99 2.28
N GLU A 316 -9.26 28.85 3.23
CA GLU A 316 -8.38 29.87 3.81
C GLU A 316 -7.32 29.28 4.75
N HIS A 317 -7.53 28.10 5.30
CA HIS A 317 -6.57 27.42 6.16
C HIS A 317 -5.48 26.77 5.30
N LEU A 318 -4.22 27.10 5.59
CA LEU A 318 -3.06 26.54 4.86
C LEU A 318 -2.43 25.33 5.55
N THR A 319 -2.79 25.08 6.80
CA THR A 319 -2.23 24.02 7.65
C THR A 319 -3.32 23.32 8.44
N ALA A 320 -3.10 22.04 8.74
CA ALA A 320 -4.03 21.25 9.53
C ALA A 320 -3.33 20.14 10.33
N GLY A 321 -3.61 20.10 11.64
CA GLY A 321 -3.25 18.99 12.53
C GLY A 321 -1.76 18.84 12.83
N SER A 322 -1.28 17.61 12.90
CA SER A 322 0.14 17.27 13.13
C SER A 322 0.97 17.43 11.84
N GLU A 323 2.31 17.38 11.95
CA GLU A 323 3.23 17.50 10.80
C GLU A 323 2.86 16.57 9.62
N ASP A 324 2.59 15.30 9.88
CA ASP A 324 2.17 14.36 8.84
C ASP A 324 0.82 14.71 8.23
N GLN A 325 -0.12 15.19 9.06
CA GLN A 325 -1.44 15.66 8.61
C GLN A 325 -1.29 16.92 7.78
N ASP A 326 -0.45 17.87 8.21
CA ASP A 326 -0.20 19.12 7.51
C ASP A 326 0.40 18.89 6.10
N ARG A 327 1.38 18.00 6.00
CA ARG A 327 1.98 17.64 4.69
C ARG A 327 0.96 17.10 3.70
N LEU A 328 0.06 16.20 4.15
CA LEU A 328 -0.98 15.65 3.29
C LEU A 328 -2.06 16.70 3.00
N TYR A 329 -2.45 17.49 3.99
CA TYR A 329 -3.42 18.57 3.84
C TYR A 329 -2.95 19.60 2.82
N ARG A 330 -1.68 20.03 2.90
CA ARG A 330 -1.10 20.96 1.93
C ARG A 330 -1.16 20.42 0.50
N LEU A 331 -0.85 19.13 0.31
CA LEU A 331 -0.96 18.47 -0.99
C LEU A 331 -2.40 18.52 -1.54
N ILE A 332 -3.40 18.28 -0.66
CA ILE A 332 -4.83 18.36 -1.01
C ILE A 332 -5.22 19.80 -1.33
N TRP A 333 -4.77 20.75 -0.52
CA TRP A 333 -5.05 22.17 -0.71
C TRP A 333 -4.47 22.68 -2.04
N GLU A 334 -3.20 22.41 -2.32
CA GLU A 334 -2.54 22.80 -3.56
C GLU A 334 -3.27 22.27 -4.79
N ARG A 335 -3.71 21.01 -4.74
CA ARG A 335 -4.46 20.39 -5.83
C ARG A 335 -5.84 21.01 -6.02
N ALA A 336 -6.60 21.22 -4.96
CA ALA A 336 -7.93 21.80 -5.01
C ALA A 336 -7.88 23.24 -5.55
N VAL A 337 -6.96 24.06 -5.04
CA VAL A 337 -6.80 25.46 -5.47
C VAL A 337 -6.29 25.53 -6.91
N SER A 338 -5.23 24.80 -7.24
CA SER A 338 -4.66 24.80 -8.59
C SER A 338 -5.64 24.30 -9.65
N SER A 339 -6.59 23.43 -9.29
CA SER A 339 -7.61 22.91 -10.20
C SER A 339 -8.56 24.01 -10.74
N GLN A 340 -8.71 25.13 -10.04
CA GLN A 340 -9.57 26.25 -10.41
C GLN A 340 -8.75 27.48 -10.85
N MET A 341 -7.57 27.21 -11.41
CA MET A 341 -6.67 28.25 -11.94
C MET A 341 -6.50 28.10 -13.44
N THR A 342 -6.03 29.18 -14.05
CA THR A 342 -5.75 29.26 -15.49
C THR A 342 -4.58 28.37 -15.88
N ASP A 343 -4.51 28.01 -17.17
CA ASP A 343 -3.42 27.23 -17.74
C ASP A 343 -2.07 27.93 -17.54
N ALA A 344 -1.04 27.14 -17.29
CA ALA A 344 0.33 27.59 -17.47
C ALA A 344 0.64 27.69 -18.98
N LYS A 345 1.38 28.72 -19.39
CA LYS A 345 1.81 28.91 -20.78
C LYS A 345 3.31 28.70 -20.85
N LEU A 346 3.74 27.84 -21.74
CA LEU A 346 5.15 27.53 -22.00
C LEU A 346 5.47 27.88 -23.45
N LEU A 347 6.62 28.49 -23.68
CA LEU A 347 7.21 28.58 -25.00
C LEU A 347 8.05 27.33 -25.22
N LYS A 348 7.68 26.54 -26.20
CA LYS A 348 8.46 25.40 -26.69
C LYS A 348 9.26 25.85 -27.91
N THR A 349 10.58 25.72 -27.85
CA THR A 349 11.49 26.03 -28.94
C THR A 349 12.14 24.72 -29.40
N LYS A 350 11.98 24.39 -30.67
CA LYS A 350 12.70 23.27 -31.28
C LYS A 350 13.71 23.84 -32.29
N VAL A 351 14.98 23.56 -32.08
CA VAL A 351 16.04 23.88 -33.01
C VAL A 351 16.47 22.58 -33.68
N THR A 352 16.53 22.55 -35.01
CA THR A 352 17.08 21.44 -35.79
C THR A 352 18.26 21.90 -36.58
N ALA A 353 19.24 21.01 -36.78
CA ALA A 353 20.44 21.25 -37.60
C ALA A 353 20.79 19.99 -38.40
N LYS A 354 21.40 20.21 -39.55
CA LYS A 354 21.87 19.14 -40.44
C LYS A 354 23.27 19.42 -40.96
N ILE A 355 23.90 18.38 -41.42
CA ILE A 355 25.17 18.50 -42.14
C ILE A 355 24.84 18.96 -43.58
N LYS A 356 25.43 20.06 -43.99
CA LYS A 356 25.20 20.64 -45.32
C LYS A 356 25.55 19.65 -46.42
N ASN A 357 24.69 19.50 -47.41
CA ASN A 357 24.82 18.57 -48.56
C ASN A 357 24.70 17.08 -48.19
N HIS A 358 24.20 16.73 -47.00
CA HIS A 358 23.97 15.35 -46.57
C HIS A 358 22.52 15.20 -46.08
N ASP A 359 21.55 15.44 -46.95
CA ASP A 359 20.11 15.35 -46.64
C ASP A 359 19.64 13.91 -46.41
N ASP A 360 20.48 12.92 -46.68
CA ASP A 360 20.29 11.50 -46.44
C ASP A 360 20.73 11.06 -45.02
N LEU A 361 21.35 11.94 -44.25
CA LEU A 361 21.68 11.71 -42.85
C LEU A 361 20.61 12.30 -41.90
N PRO A 362 20.39 11.70 -40.74
CA PRO A 362 19.43 12.22 -39.77
C PRO A 362 19.76 13.65 -39.31
N GLU A 363 18.73 14.46 -39.13
CA GLU A 363 18.87 15.77 -38.47
C GLU A 363 19.18 15.63 -36.99
N PHE A 364 19.80 16.64 -36.44
CA PHE A 364 20.02 16.78 -35.01
C PHE A 364 19.11 17.86 -34.43
N GLY A 365 18.59 17.64 -33.23
CA GLY A 365 17.65 18.57 -32.63
C GLY A 365 17.87 18.82 -31.16
N ALA A 366 17.40 19.97 -30.68
CA ALA A 366 17.24 20.29 -29.29
C ALA A 366 15.86 20.87 -29.03
N ASN A 367 15.30 20.53 -27.86
CA ASN A 367 14.03 21.06 -27.40
C ASN A 367 14.25 21.98 -26.19
N GLY A 368 13.82 23.21 -26.32
CA GLY A 368 13.76 24.18 -25.24
C GLY A 368 12.37 24.32 -24.64
N SER A 369 12.30 24.77 -23.41
CA SER A 369 11.04 25.06 -22.72
C SER A 369 11.24 26.22 -21.77
N ARG A 370 10.49 27.31 -21.95
CA ARG A 370 10.50 28.46 -21.05
C ARG A 370 9.10 28.77 -20.56
N LEU A 371 8.97 29.01 -19.28
CA LEU A 371 7.70 29.38 -18.66
C LEU A 371 7.38 30.85 -19.00
N LEU A 372 6.29 31.07 -19.75
CA LEU A 372 5.81 32.43 -20.10
C LEU A 372 4.85 32.95 -19.03
N PHE A 373 3.92 32.10 -18.60
CA PHE A 373 2.94 32.45 -17.58
C PHE A 373 2.72 31.24 -16.67
N PRO A 374 2.91 31.39 -15.36
CA PRO A 374 2.89 30.25 -14.45
C PRO A 374 1.49 29.64 -14.27
N GLY A 375 0.40 30.42 -14.39
CA GLY A 375 -0.93 29.91 -14.15
C GLY A 375 -1.04 29.11 -12.86
N TRP A 376 -1.61 27.91 -12.92
CA TRP A 376 -1.77 27.01 -11.77
C TRP A 376 -0.45 26.54 -11.14
N LEU A 377 0.65 26.56 -11.88
CA LEU A 377 1.98 26.21 -11.35
C LEU A 377 2.47 27.18 -10.26
N LYS A 378 1.83 28.34 -10.13
CA LYS A 378 2.10 29.29 -9.05
C LYS A 378 1.75 28.72 -7.67
N VAL A 379 0.81 27.78 -7.61
CA VAL A 379 0.36 27.10 -6.41
C VAL A 379 1.06 25.73 -6.26
N ASP A 380 1.08 24.94 -7.32
CA ASP A 380 1.74 23.62 -7.34
C ASP A 380 3.15 23.78 -7.94
N SER A 381 4.07 24.35 -7.16
CA SER A 381 5.46 24.60 -7.58
C SER A 381 6.25 23.31 -7.86
N ASP A 382 5.92 22.22 -7.19
CA ASP A 382 6.56 20.92 -7.43
C ASP A 382 6.23 20.31 -8.79
N ALA A 383 5.22 20.85 -9.47
CA ALA A 383 4.87 20.48 -10.83
C ALA A 383 5.60 21.31 -11.90
N VAL A 384 6.35 22.35 -11.51
CA VAL A 384 7.19 23.13 -12.42
C VAL A 384 8.36 22.26 -12.86
N GLY A 385 8.55 22.10 -14.16
CA GLY A 385 9.77 21.49 -14.71
C GLY A 385 10.87 22.55 -14.85
N ASP A 386 12.10 22.10 -15.05
CA ASP A 386 13.22 23.00 -15.31
C ASP A 386 13.05 23.75 -16.63
N ASP A 387 13.35 25.04 -16.63
CA ASP A 387 13.44 25.81 -17.87
C ASP A 387 14.70 25.39 -18.62
N VAL A 388 14.53 24.94 -19.87
CA VAL A 388 15.60 24.65 -20.81
C VAL A 388 15.69 25.79 -21.81
N ASN A 389 16.56 26.74 -21.53
CA ASN A 389 16.78 27.86 -22.44
C ASN A 389 17.79 27.48 -23.54
N LEU A 390 17.35 27.53 -24.79
CA LEU A 390 18.25 27.35 -25.94
C LEU A 390 18.79 28.73 -26.36
N PRO A 391 20.06 28.80 -26.86
CA PRO A 391 20.59 30.01 -27.47
C PRO A 391 19.76 30.39 -28.70
N GLN A 392 19.68 31.67 -29.01
CA GLN A 392 18.98 32.16 -30.20
C GLN A 392 19.74 31.71 -31.46
N CYS A 393 19.07 31.05 -32.36
CA CYS A 393 19.55 30.60 -33.66
C CYS A 393 18.64 31.10 -34.77
N LYS A 394 19.15 31.24 -35.96
CA LYS A 394 18.37 31.54 -37.16
C LYS A 394 18.53 30.39 -38.17
N GLU A 395 17.48 30.13 -38.91
CA GLU A 395 17.53 29.18 -40.02
C GLU A 395 18.60 29.58 -41.01
N GLY A 396 19.41 28.61 -41.49
CA GLY A 396 20.56 28.83 -42.34
C GLY A 396 21.84 29.25 -41.60
N GLU A 397 21.79 29.49 -40.30
CA GLU A 397 22.99 29.83 -39.52
C GLU A 397 23.97 28.66 -39.47
N VAL A 398 25.27 28.98 -39.67
CA VAL A 398 26.36 27.99 -39.57
C VAL A 398 26.69 27.79 -38.10
N LEU A 399 26.65 26.54 -37.65
CA LEU A 399 27.05 26.14 -36.32
C LEU A 399 28.52 25.66 -36.33
N LYS A 400 29.30 26.15 -35.36
CA LYS A 400 30.66 25.66 -35.16
C LYS A 400 30.64 24.44 -34.27
N LEU A 401 30.99 23.26 -34.78
CA LEU A 401 31.15 22.05 -34.04
C LEU A 401 32.26 22.22 -32.98
N ILE A 402 32.01 21.91 -31.75
CA ILE A 402 32.97 21.83 -30.65
C ILE A 402 33.37 20.37 -30.45
N ASP A 403 32.37 19.50 -30.34
CA ASP A 403 32.58 18.08 -30.12
C ASP A 403 31.40 17.25 -30.69
N LEU A 404 31.67 16.04 -31.15
CA LEU A 404 30.70 15.09 -31.69
C LEU A 404 30.97 13.71 -31.09
N ASN A 405 30.00 13.20 -30.36
CA ASN A 405 30.14 11.96 -29.60
C ASN A 405 29.01 10.97 -29.93
N ASN A 406 29.28 9.70 -29.73
CA ASN A 406 28.28 8.67 -29.71
C ASN A 406 28.40 7.81 -28.44
N GLU A 407 27.27 7.34 -27.94
CA GLU A 407 27.18 6.40 -26.84
C GLU A 407 26.40 5.16 -27.26
N GLU A 408 26.98 4.00 -27.05
CA GLU A 408 26.29 2.73 -27.23
C GLU A 408 25.34 2.50 -26.07
N LYS A 409 24.08 2.21 -26.36
CA LYS A 409 23.03 1.94 -25.38
C LYS A 409 22.22 0.71 -25.75
N PHE A 410 21.52 0.19 -24.80
CA PHE A 410 20.57 -0.90 -24.96
C PHE A 410 19.20 -0.45 -24.50
N THR A 411 18.18 -0.90 -25.22
CA THR A 411 16.80 -0.72 -24.76
C THR A 411 16.61 -1.40 -23.40
N LEU A 412 15.79 -0.81 -22.54
CA LEU A 412 15.52 -1.32 -21.20
C LEU A 412 14.13 -1.99 -21.16
N PRO A 413 13.97 -3.03 -20.35
CA PRO A 413 12.65 -3.60 -20.13
C PRO A 413 11.72 -2.56 -19.45
N PRO A 414 10.40 -2.78 -19.52
CA PRO A 414 9.47 -1.91 -18.79
C PRO A 414 9.74 -1.96 -17.29
N ASP A 415 9.54 -0.83 -16.62
CA ASP A 415 9.71 -0.73 -15.17
C ASP A 415 8.71 -1.61 -14.42
N ARG A 416 9.17 -2.18 -13.30
CA ARG A 416 8.26 -2.80 -12.33
C ARG A 416 7.35 -1.75 -11.71
N TYR A 417 6.15 -2.18 -11.30
CA TYR A 417 5.22 -1.29 -10.64
C TYR A 417 5.77 -0.78 -9.30
N SER A 418 5.52 0.50 -9.05
CA SER A 418 5.46 1.06 -7.69
C SER A 418 4.06 0.87 -7.13
N GLU A 419 3.85 1.13 -5.81
CA GLU A 419 2.49 1.15 -5.23
C GLU A 419 1.57 2.12 -5.99
N ALA A 420 2.07 3.32 -6.31
CA ALA A 420 1.33 4.31 -7.10
C ALA A 420 1.02 3.82 -8.51
N GLY A 421 1.99 3.20 -9.18
CA GLY A 421 1.83 2.63 -10.52
C GLY A 421 0.80 1.51 -10.56
N LEU A 422 0.82 0.62 -9.55
CA LEU A 422 -0.15 -0.48 -9.46
C LEU A 422 -1.57 0.03 -9.17
N ILE A 423 -1.74 1.02 -8.29
CA ILE A 423 -3.05 1.65 -8.05
C ILE A 423 -3.60 2.27 -9.32
N LYS A 424 -2.76 2.97 -10.09
CA LYS A 424 -3.14 3.54 -11.38
C LYS A 424 -3.59 2.46 -12.37
N GLU A 425 -2.85 1.35 -12.44
CA GLU A 425 -3.18 0.22 -13.31
C GLU A 425 -4.48 -0.47 -12.91
N LEU A 426 -4.70 -0.68 -11.60
CA LEU A 426 -5.95 -1.22 -11.07
C LEU A 426 -7.15 -0.33 -11.42
N GLU A 427 -7.01 1.00 -11.25
CA GLU A 427 -8.04 1.96 -11.63
C GLU A 427 -8.34 1.94 -13.13
N GLN A 428 -7.31 1.84 -13.97
CA GLN A 428 -7.47 1.79 -15.44
C GLN A 428 -8.16 0.51 -15.93
N ARG A 429 -8.06 -0.58 -15.17
CA ARG A 429 -8.72 -1.88 -15.45
C ARG A 429 -10.03 -2.06 -14.69
N ASP A 430 -10.55 -1.00 -14.04
CA ASP A 430 -11.76 -1.03 -13.20
C ASP A 430 -11.73 -2.06 -12.07
N ILE A 431 -10.53 -2.45 -11.61
CA ILE A 431 -10.30 -3.40 -10.52
C ILE A 431 -10.20 -2.66 -9.19
N GLY A 432 -11.12 -2.97 -8.28
CA GLY A 432 -11.19 -2.33 -6.97
C GLY A 432 -12.00 -1.02 -6.99
N ARG A 433 -12.12 -0.42 -5.81
CA ARG A 433 -12.87 0.83 -5.57
C ARG A 433 -12.11 1.67 -4.52
N PRO A 434 -12.46 2.93 -4.28
CA PRO A 434 -11.80 3.78 -3.28
C PRO A 434 -11.58 3.13 -1.91
N SER A 435 -12.49 2.28 -1.48
CA SER A 435 -12.39 1.57 -0.19
C SER A 435 -11.37 0.41 -0.20
N THR A 436 -10.91 -0.07 -1.36
CA THR A 436 -10.12 -1.31 -1.46
C THR A 436 -8.68 -1.18 -1.87
N TYR A 437 -8.27 -0.12 -2.59
CA TYR A 437 -6.89 0.01 -3.09
C TYR A 437 -5.85 -0.19 -1.99
N ALA A 438 -5.97 0.52 -0.86
CA ALA A 438 -5.03 0.40 0.24
C ALA A 438 -5.02 -1.00 0.89
N SER A 439 -6.18 -1.68 0.94
CA SER A 439 -6.28 -3.04 1.49
C SER A 439 -5.71 -4.10 0.56
N ILE A 440 -5.84 -3.94 -0.76
CA ILE A 440 -5.22 -4.80 -1.77
C ILE A 440 -3.71 -4.77 -1.62
N MET A 441 -3.12 -3.56 -1.65
CA MET A 441 -1.67 -3.35 -1.51
C MET A 441 -1.14 -4.01 -0.25
N ARG A 442 -1.74 -3.71 0.89
CA ARG A 442 -1.36 -4.31 2.17
C ARG A 442 -1.46 -5.83 2.16
N THR A 443 -2.53 -6.39 1.57
CA THR A 443 -2.77 -7.83 1.60
C THR A 443 -1.73 -8.60 0.79
N ILE A 444 -1.39 -8.16 -0.43
CA ILE A 444 -0.38 -8.86 -1.25
C ILE A 444 1.01 -8.81 -0.62
N GLU A 445 1.34 -7.75 0.12
CA GLU A 445 2.60 -7.62 0.86
C GLU A 445 2.60 -8.49 2.14
N GLU A 446 1.56 -8.38 3.01
CA GLU A 446 1.44 -9.16 4.25
C GLU A 446 1.40 -10.68 4.01
N ARG A 447 0.85 -11.11 2.87
CA ARG A 447 0.85 -12.52 2.45
C ARG A 447 2.18 -12.97 1.88
N GLY A 448 3.11 -12.07 1.67
CA GLY A 448 4.42 -12.34 1.11
C GLY A 448 4.38 -12.75 -0.36
N TYR A 449 3.38 -12.30 -1.13
CA TYR A 449 3.32 -12.49 -2.57
C TYR A 449 4.19 -11.49 -3.31
N VAL A 450 4.36 -10.34 -2.69
CA VAL A 450 5.17 -9.24 -3.19
C VAL A 450 6.07 -8.74 -2.08
N LYS A 451 7.28 -8.35 -2.43
CA LYS A 451 8.25 -7.67 -1.57
C LYS A 451 8.46 -6.26 -2.11
N LYS A 452 8.44 -5.28 -1.22
CA LYS A 452 8.73 -3.89 -1.56
C LYS A 452 10.21 -3.58 -1.28
N GLU A 453 10.91 -3.08 -2.30
CA GLU A 453 12.28 -2.58 -2.18
C GLU A 453 12.31 -1.11 -2.66
N GLY A 454 12.56 -0.19 -1.74
CA GLY A 454 12.39 1.23 -1.99
C GLY A 454 10.94 1.57 -2.36
N LYS A 455 10.70 2.01 -3.58
CA LYS A 455 9.36 2.28 -4.13
C LYS A 455 8.83 1.15 -5.03
N THR A 456 9.66 0.16 -5.37
CA THR A 456 9.40 -0.87 -6.38
C THR A 456 8.85 -2.14 -5.75
N LEU A 457 7.88 -2.76 -6.42
CA LEU A 457 7.26 -4.02 -6.04
C LEU A 457 7.89 -5.17 -6.82
N PHE A 458 8.40 -6.17 -6.08
CA PHE A 458 8.99 -7.38 -6.64
C PHE A 458 8.10 -8.58 -6.30
N PRO A 459 7.66 -9.38 -7.27
CA PRO A 459 6.98 -10.62 -6.96
C PRO A 459 7.95 -11.60 -6.28
N THR A 460 7.40 -12.42 -5.39
CA THR A 460 8.15 -13.50 -4.75
C THR A 460 7.87 -14.83 -5.44
N ASP A 461 8.71 -15.83 -5.22
CA ASP A 461 8.43 -17.21 -5.68
C ASP A 461 7.07 -17.73 -5.23
N VAL A 462 6.64 -17.33 -4.03
CA VAL A 462 5.32 -17.70 -3.50
C VAL A 462 4.20 -17.02 -4.27
N GLY A 463 4.38 -15.73 -4.58
CA GLY A 463 3.45 -14.97 -5.40
C GLY A 463 3.32 -15.56 -6.81
N GLU A 464 4.44 -15.89 -7.44
CA GLU A 464 4.49 -16.52 -8.77
C GLU A 464 3.71 -17.84 -8.78
N VAL A 465 3.99 -18.77 -7.87
CA VAL A 465 3.31 -20.07 -7.82
C VAL A 465 1.81 -19.93 -7.56
N VAL A 466 1.40 -18.96 -6.73
CA VAL A 466 -0.03 -18.72 -6.46
C VAL A 466 -0.70 -18.11 -7.69
N SER A 467 -0.07 -17.15 -8.37
CA SER A 467 -0.60 -16.55 -9.59
C SER A 467 -0.73 -17.58 -10.70
N ASP A 468 0.32 -18.35 -10.98
CA ASP A 468 0.33 -19.41 -12.00
C ASP A 468 -0.77 -20.46 -11.74
N PHE A 469 -0.95 -20.87 -10.48
CA PHE A 469 -2.01 -21.79 -10.10
C PHE A 469 -3.40 -21.22 -10.38
N LEU A 470 -3.62 -19.97 -10.00
CA LEU A 470 -4.89 -19.29 -10.18
C LEU A 470 -5.18 -19.01 -11.66
N GLU A 471 -4.21 -18.54 -12.41
CA GLU A 471 -4.32 -18.28 -13.85
C GLU A 471 -4.63 -19.57 -14.62
N LYS A 472 -3.94 -20.66 -14.29
CA LYS A 472 -4.16 -21.96 -14.95
C LYS A 472 -5.54 -22.56 -14.68
N HIS A 473 -6.10 -22.34 -13.49
CA HIS A 473 -7.28 -23.10 -13.03
C HIS A 473 -8.52 -22.25 -12.77
N PHE A 474 -8.36 -20.91 -12.61
CA PHE A 474 -9.42 -19.98 -12.20
C PHE A 474 -9.38 -18.65 -12.95
N MET A 475 -8.85 -18.65 -14.19
CA MET A 475 -8.71 -17.41 -14.97
C MET A 475 -10.03 -16.63 -15.11
N ASN A 476 -11.15 -17.35 -15.27
CA ASN A 476 -12.47 -16.74 -15.38
C ASN A 476 -12.90 -15.94 -14.14
N TYR A 477 -12.31 -16.23 -12.96
CA TYR A 477 -12.65 -15.59 -11.69
C TYR A 477 -11.60 -14.59 -11.20
N ILE A 478 -10.49 -14.45 -11.94
CA ILE A 478 -9.42 -13.50 -11.65
C ILE A 478 -9.08 -12.59 -12.84
N SER A 479 -9.86 -12.67 -13.93
CA SER A 479 -9.72 -11.78 -15.09
C SER A 479 -10.16 -10.36 -14.73
N ASP A 480 -9.64 -9.38 -15.49
CA ASP A 480 -10.00 -7.97 -15.31
C ASP A 480 -11.50 -7.75 -15.57
N SER A 481 -12.01 -8.30 -16.69
CA SER A 481 -13.42 -8.19 -17.09
C SER A 481 -14.35 -8.73 -16.01
N PHE A 482 -14.10 -9.95 -15.53
CA PHE A 482 -14.92 -10.53 -14.47
C PHE A 482 -14.91 -9.71 -13.18
N THR A 483 -13.72 -9.18 -12.81
CA THR A 483 -13.60 -8.39 -11.58
C THR A 483 -14.33 -7.06 -11.70
N ALA A 484 -14.23 -6.40 -12.86
CA ALA A 484 -14.94 -5.17 -13.16
C ALA A 484 -16.46 -5.40 -13.19
N GLU A 485 -16.93 -6.40 -13.94
CA GLU A 485 -18.36 -6.77 -14.01
C GLU A 485 -18.97 -7.02 -12.63
N MET A 486 -18.24 -7.75 -11.76
CA MET A 486 -18.71 -8.02 -10.40
C MET A 486 -18.80 -6.76 -9.54
N GLU A 487 -17.89 -5.79 -9.70
CA GLU A 487 -18.01 -4.50 -9.01
C GLU A 487 -19.17 -3.68 -9.55
N ASP A 488 -19.44 -3.74 -10.87
CA ASP A 488 -20.59 -3.08 -11.48
C ASP A 488 -21.91 -3.69 -11.02
N GLU A 489 -21.99 -5.03 -10.90
CA GLU A 489 -23.16 -5.74 -10.35
C GLU A 489 -23.43 -5.32 -8.88
N LEU A 490 -22.38 -5.12 -8.08
CA LEU A 490 -22.53 -4.62 -6.72
C LEU A 490 -23.01 -3.17 -6.69
N ASP A 491 -22.58 -2.35 -7.64
CA ASP A 491 -23.04 -0.97 -7.78
C ASP A 491 -24.51 -0.93 -8.28
N GLU A 492 -24.92 -1.87 -9.16
CA GLU A 492 -26.34 -2.08 -9.55
C GLU A 492 -27.22 -2.45 -8.35
N ILE A 493 -26.76 -3.34 -7.47
CA ILE A 493 -27.47 -3.65 -6.21
C ILE A 493 -27.65 -2.38 -5.37
N SER A 494 -26.63 -1.53 -5.28
CA SER A 494 -26.69 -0.28 -4.51
C SER A 494 -27.72 0.71 -5.04
N ARG A 495 -28.01 0.67 -6.35
CA ARG A 495 -29.04 1.47 -7.00
C ARG A 495 -30.41 0.82 -7.02
N GLY A 496 -30.55 -0.43 -6.54
CA GLY A 496 -31.79 -1.20 -6.57
C GLY A 496 -32.15 -1.76 -7.96
N GLU A 497 -31.21 -1.77 -8.89
CA GLU A 497 -31.37 -2.27 -10.26
C GLU A 497 -31.17 -3.78 -10.37
N ARG A 498 -30.58 -4.39 -9.33
CA ARG A 498 -30.24 -5.81 -9.29
C ARG A 498 -30.55 -6.43 -7.93
N GLU A 499 -30.99 -7.68 -7.96
CA GLU A 499 -31.38 -8.41 -6.76
C GLU A 499 -30.18 -9.11 -6.08
N TYR A 500 -30.08 -8.95 -4.75
CA TYR A 500 -29.01 -9.50 -3.90
C TYR A 500 -28.85 -11.02 -4.02
N GLU A 501 -29.93 -11.77 -3.75
CA GLU A 501 -29.88 -13.23 -3.69
C GLU A 501 -29.58 -13.84 -5.06
N LYS A 502 -30.22 -13.32 -6.10
CA LYS A 502 -30.02 -13.78 -7.47
C LYS A 502 -28.57 -13.60 -7.91
N THR A 503 -27.99 -12.44 -7.66
CA THR A 503 -26.58 -12.15 -8.00
C THR A 503 -25.63 -13.13 -7.35
N LEU A 504 -25.81 -13.37 -6.05
CA LEU A 504 -24.96 -14.31 -5.30
C LEU A 504 -25.11 -15.76 -5.78
N LYS A 505 -26.35 -16.18 -6.11
CA LYS A 505 -26.67 -17.52 -6.59
C LYS A 505 -26.10 -17.77 -7.98
N ASP A 506 -26.26 -16.83 -8.90
CA ASP A 506 -25.76 -16.91 -10.27
C ASP A 506 -24.23 -17.02 -10.30
N PHE A 507 -23.56 -16.35 -9.39
CA PHE A 507 -22.10 -16.44 -9.22
C PHE A 507 -21.67 -17.74 -8.52
N TYR A 508 -22.22 -18.02 -7.33
CA TYR A 508 -21.65 -19.02 -6.43
C TYR A 508 -21.82 -20.46 -6.90
N GLY A 509 -22.91 -20.77 -7.58
CA GLY A 509 -23.19 -22.10 -8.10
C GLY A 509 -22.09 -22.61 -9.06
N PRO A 510 -21.83 -21.92 -10.17
CA PRO A 510 -20.74 -22.24 -11.10
C PRO A 510 -19.36 -22.22 -10.44
N PHE A 511 -19.07 -21.23 -9.59
CA PHE A 511 -17.81 -21.09 -8.90
C PHE A 511 -17.49 -22.30 -7.99
N LEU A 512 -18.45 -22.72 -7.15
CA LEU A 512 -18.26 -23.87 -6.27
C LEU A 512 -18.05 -25.17 -7.05
N LYS A 513 -18.76 -25.35 -8.18
CA LYS A 513 -18.59 -26.50 -9.08
C LYS A 513 -17.16 -26.52 -9.64
N GLU A 514 -16.63 -25.37 -10.05
CA GLU A 514 -15.26 -25.24 -10.52
C GLU A 514 -14.26 -25.59 -9.43
N VAL A 515 -14.38 -25.03 -8.22
CA VAL A 515 -13.52 -25.33 -7.06
C VAL A 515 -13.50 -26.82 -6.75
N LYS A 516 -14.69 -27.47 -6.69
CA LYS A 516 -14.80 -28.92 -6.43
C LYS A 516 -14.13 -29.75 -7.52
N SER A 517 -14.23 -29.35 -8.79
CA SER A 517 -13.58 -30.04 -9.90
C SER A 517 -12.04 -30.10 -9.76
N LYS A 518 -11.45 -29.08 -9.13
CA LYS A 518 -10.00 -28.96 -8.90
C LYS A 518 -9.50 -29.64 -7.62
N GLU A 519 -10.37 -30.20 -6.79
CA GLU A 519 -9.94 -30.93 -5.58
C GLU A 519 -9.11 -32.19 -5.87
N LYS A 520 -9.23 -32.75 -7.08
CA LYS A 520 -8.48 -33.94 -7.50
C LYS A 520 -7.10 -33.62 -8.10
N LEU A 521 -6.77 -32.34 -8.32
CA LEU A 521 -5.48 -31.94 -8.87
C LEU A 521 -4.32 -32.42 -7.97
N GLU A 522 -3.17 -32.66 -8.54
CA GLU A 522 -1.94 -32.92 -7.80
C GLU A 522 -1.45 -31.66 -7.06
N LYS A 523 -0.59 -31.83 -6.06
CA LYS A 523 -0.03 -30.70 -5.32
C LYS A 523 0.89 -29.89 -6.22
N ALA A 524 0.61 -28.61 -6.36
CA ALA A 524 1.42 -27.64 -7.12
C ALA A 524 2.76 -27.27 -6.44
N THR A 525 3.14 -27.99 -5.38
CA THR A 525 4.45 -27.82 -4.73
C THR A 525 5.59 -28.51 -5.49
N ASN A 526 5.28 -29.41 -6.41
CA ASN A 526 6.21 -29.92 -7.40
C ASN A 526 6.11 -29.01 -8.64
N LEU A 527 7.10 -28.13 -8.80
CA LEU A 527 7.14 -27.11 -9.85
C LEU A 527 7.88 -27.56 -11.10
N GLY A 528 8.20 -28.85 -11.17
CA GLY A 528 8.91 -29.48 -12.27
C GLY A 528 10.28 -30.03 -11.90
N ASP A 529 10.97 -30.58 -12.89
CA ASP A 529 12.30 -31.15 -12.69
C ASP A 529 13.36 -30.05 -12.56
N ALA A 530 14.32 -30.28 -11.70
CA ALA A 530 15.52 -29.45 -11.65
C ALA A 530 16.37 -29.63 -12.94
N PRO A 531 17.20 -28.65 -13.33
CA PRO A 531 18.15 -28.81 -14.42
C PRO A 531 18.95 -30.11 -14.29
N LYS A 532 19.19 -30.81 -15.42
CA LYS A 532 19.82 -32.16 -15.44
C LYS A 532 21.20 -32.20 -14.78
N ASN A 533 21.90 -31.09 -14.76
CA ASN A 533 23.21 -30.92 -14.10
C ASN A 533 23.12 -30.79 -12.57
N ILE A 534 21.92 -30.54 -12.02
CA ILE A 534 21.70 -30.42 -10.58
C ILE A 534 21.34 -31.80 -10.01
N LYS A 535 22.24 -32.34 -9.19
CA LYS A 535 22.07 -33.64 -8.55
C LYS A 535 21.99 -33.49 -7.03
N CYS A 536 21.32 -34.44 -6.40
CA CYS A 536 21.20 -34.46 -4.95
C CYS A 536 22.59 -34.63 -4.28
N PRO A 537 23.00 -33.74 -3.38
CA PRO A 537 24.31 -33.78 -2.75
C PRO A 537 24.48 -35.02 -1.84
N LYS A 538 23.37 -35.64 -1.38
CA LYS A 538 23.38 -36.78 -0.48
C LYS A 538 23.36 -38.14 -1.19
N CYS A 539 22.64 -38.26 -2.32
CA CYS A 539 22.44 -39.57 -2.95
C CYS A 539 22.64 -39.58 -4.47
N GLY A 540 23.04 -38.46 -5.08
CA GLY A 540 23.28 -38.33 -6.54
C GLY A 540 22.05 -38.42 -7.43
N SER A 541 20.86 -38.65 -6.88
CA SER A 541 19.62 -38.74 -7.67
C SER A 541 19.21 -37.39 -8.26
N ASN A 542 18.32 -37.43 -9.27
CA ASN A 542 17.73 -36.21 -9.82
C ASN A 542 16.98 -35.43 -8.75
N MET A 543 16.84 -34.13 -8.97
CA MET A 543 16.12 -33.25 -8.07
C MET A 543 14.89 -32.65 -8.75
N ILE A 544 13.95 -32.19 -7.97
CA ILE A 544 12.74 -31.48 -8.40
C ILE A 544 12.67 -30.13 -7.70
N ILE A 545 12.02 -29.17 -8.36
CA ILE A 545 11.81 -27.84 -7.78
C ILE A 545 10.60 -27.92 -6.85
N LYS A 546 10.78 -27.51 -5.60
CA LYS A 546 9.70 -27.38 -4.61
C LYS A 546 9.61 -25.97 -4.05
N LEU A 547 8.42 -25.62 -3.50
CA LEU A 547 8.18 -24.37 -2.82
C LEU A 547 8.23 -24.57 -1.30
N SER A 548 9.11 -23.83 -0.63
CA SER A 548 9.18 -23.70 0.83
C SER A 548 8.60 -22.36 1.30
N ARG A 549 8.72 -22.07 2.60
CA ARG A 549 8.42 -20.74 3.14
C ARG A 549 9.44 -19.67 2.72
N GLY A 550 10.67 -20.09 2.45
CA GLY A 550 11.77 -19.21 2.05
C GLY A 550 11.92 -19.03 0.54
N GLY A 551 11.02 -19.62 -0.28
CA GLY A 551 11.10 -19.57 -1.74
C GLY A 551 11.23 -20.94 -2.37
N LYS A 552 11.54 -20.97 -3.66
CA LYS A 552 11.83 -22.19 -4.44
C LYS A 552 13.16 -22.81 -4.01
N PHE A 553 13.25 -24.14 -4.05
CA PHE A 553 14.46 -24.89 -3.75
C PHE A 553 14.45 -26.23 -4.50
N TYR A 554 15.61 -26.84 -4.68
CA TYR A 554 15.73 -28.17 -5.21
C TYR A 554 15.60 -29.20 -4.11
N SER A 555 14.70 -30.16 -4.27
CA SER A 555 14.48 -31.30 -3.35
C SER A 555 14.83 -32.61 -4.05
N CYS A 556 15.44 -33.53 -3.34
CA CYS A 556 15.71 -34.87 -3.88
C CYS A 556 14.40 -35.53 -4.34
N LEU A 557 14.43 -36.20 -5.52
CA LEU A 557 13.29 -36.95 -6.05
C LEU A 557 12.88 -38.08 -5.13
N ARG A 558 13.83 -38.64 -4.34
CA ARG A 558 13.62 -39.75 -3.39
C ARG A 558 13.09 -39.29 -2.02
N TYR A 559 12.72 -38.04 -1.86
CA TYR A 559 12.12 -37.59 -0.58
C TYR A 559 10.81 -38.36 -0.33
N PRO A 560 10.54 -38.90 0.89
CA PRO A 560 11.25 -38.66 2.17
C PRO A 560 12.45 -39.59 2.49
N ASP A 561 12.76 -40.60 1.66
CA ASP A 561 13.85 -41.54 1.91
C ASP A 561 15.24 -40.87 1.85
N CYS A 562 15.35 -39.78 1.11
CA CYS A 562 16.50 -38.88 1.07
C CYS A 562 16.05 -37.44 1.24
N ASP A 563 16.59 -36.74 2.22
CA ASP A 563 16.27 -35.36 2.58
C ASP A 563 17.22 -34.32 1.96
N GLY A 564 18.01 -34.72 0.94
CA GLY A 564 18.93 -33.83 0.24
C GLY A 564 18.20 -32.65 -0.42
N ALA A 565 18.65 -31.44 -0.17
CA ALA A 565 18.07 -30.21 -0.70
C ALA A 565 19.14 -29.16 -1.00
N LEU A 566 18.92 -28.39 -2.08
CA LEU A 566 19.78 -27.28 -2.49
C LEU A 566 18.92 -26.01 -2.68
N MET A 567 19.51 -24.84 -2.45
CA MET A 567 18.98 -23.57 -2.90
C MET A 567 19.09 -23.49 -4.45
N LEU A 568 18.37 -22.53 -5.06
CA LEU A 568 18.42 -22.38 -6.52
C LEU A 568 19.81 -21.97 -7.04
N ASP A 569 20.66 -21.38 -6.20
CA ASP A 569 22.05 -21.04 -6.49
C ASP A 569 23.01 -22.25 -6.38
N GLY A 570 22.47 -23.43 -6.05
CA GLY A 570 23.25 -24.66 -5.88
C GLY A 570 23.87 -24.85 -4.50
N THR A 571 23.69 -23.91 -3.57
CA THR A 571 24.16 -24.05 -2.19
C THR A 571 23.31 -25.07 -1.41
N GLU A 572 23.95 -25.86 -0.54
CA GLU A 572 23.25 -26.90 0.22
C GLU A 572 22.33 -26.27 1.28
N LEU A 573 21.07 -26.68 1.26
CA LEU A 573 20.08 -26.30 2.27
C LEU A 573 20.33 -27.13 3.53
N LYS A 574 21.21 -26.62 4.40
CA LYS A 574 21.45 -27.25 5.71
C LYS A 574 20.18 -27.13 6.54
N GLY A 575 19.69 -28.25 7.03
CA GLY A 575 18.62 -28.30 8.02
C GLY A 575 19.03 -27.53 9.29
N PRO A 576 18.08 -27.30 10.22
CA PRO A 576 18.43 -26.71 11.51
C PRO A 576 19.52 -27.52 12.18
N GLU A 577 20.65 -26.90 12.52
CA GLU A 577 21.79 -27.54 13.15
C GLU A 577 21.42 -27.96 14.57
N GLU A 578 21.63 -29.24 14.90
CA GLU A 578 21.35 -29.77 16.24
C GLU A 578 22.44 -29.29 17.21
N THR A 579 22.03 -28.72 18.35
CA THR A 579 22.97 -28.31 19.42
C THR A 579 23.49 -29.46 20.27
N GLY A 580 22.96 -30.69 20.08
CA GLY A 580 23.22 -31.83 20.92
C GLY A 580 22.43 -31.86 22.24
N GLU A 581 21.79 -30.77 22.61
CA GLU A 581 20.99 -30.67 23.84
C GLU A 581 19.55 -31.14 23.63
N MET A 582 18.99 -31.79 24.65
CA MET A 582 17.55 -32.17 24.66
C MET A 582 16.68 -30.98 25.07
N CYS A 583 15.49 -30.91 24.53
CA CYS A 583 14.53 -29.82 24.85
C CYS A 583 14.01 -29.98 26.30
N PRO A 584 14.18 -29.00 27.20
CA PRO A 584 13.77 -29.13 28.60
C PRO A 584 12.26 -29.20 28.80
N GLU A 585 11.45 -28.77 27.84
CA GLU A 585 9.99 -28.82 27.96
C GLU A 585 9.36 -30.14 27.46
N CYS A 586 9.95 -30.80 26.48
CA CYS A 586 9.34 -31.96 25.87
C CYS A 586 10.24 -33.24 25.93
N ALA A 587 11.47 -33.15 26.45
CA ALA A 587 12.28 -34.26 26.82
C ALA A 587 11.94 -34.60 28.29
N ALA A 588 11.10 -35.61 28.53
CA ALA A 588 10.85 -36.08 29.88
C ALA A 588 12.16 -36.62 30.52
N PRO A 589 12.43 -36.31 31.79
CA PRO A 589 13.54 -36.93 32.51
C PRO A 589 13.37 -38.45 32.49
N ALA A 590 14.47 -39.20 32.29
CA ALA A 590 14.48 -40.67 32.19
C ALA A 590 13.87 -41.40 33.40
N VAL A 591 13.73 -40.72 34.54
CA VAL A 591 13.17 -41.25 35.80
C VAL A 591 11.63 -41.33 35.78
N ALA A 592 10.95 -40.50 35.02
CA ALA A 592 9.47 -40.50 34.95
C ALA A 592 8.91 -41.59 34.00
N LEU A 593 9.76 -42.24 33.20
CA LEU A 593 9.37 -43.30 32.26
C LEU A 593 9.35 -44.71 32.88
N ALA A 594 9.90 -44.89 34.06
CA ALA A 594 9.95 -46.19 34.76
C ALA A 594 8.66 -46.52 35.53
N GLU A 595 7.84 -45.54 35.87
CA GLU A 595 6.63 -45.70 36.70
C GLU A 595 5.30 -45.79 35.93
N ALA A 596 5.29 -45.49 34.62
CA ALA A 596 4.10 -45.61 33.77
C ALA A 596 4.22 -46.85 32.87
N GLY A 597 3.89 -48.02 33.39
CA GLY A 597 3.74 -49.24 32.63
C GLY A 597 2.70 -49.14 31.53
N GLY A 598 3.10 -48.90 30.28
CA GLY A 598 2.16 -48.92 29.16
C GLY A 598 2.67 -48.31 27.88
N LYS A 599 3.06 -49.13 26.92
CA LYS A 599 3.06 -48.95 25.46
C LYS A 599 3.12 -47.54 24.86
N ARG A 600 4.27 -46.86 24.93
CA ARG A 600 4.64 -45.76 24.00
C ARG A 600 6.14 -45.80 23.67
N LYS A 601 6.57 -46.78 22.92
CA LYS A 601 7.86 -46.77 22.22
C LYS A 601 7.73 -46.00 20.90
N LYS A 602 7.81 -44.67 20.88
CA LYS A 602 8.17 -43.87 19.68
C LYS A 602 8.19 -42.34 19.86
N ASP A 603 8.21 -41.82 21.07
CA ASP A 603 8.26 -40.36 21.25
C ASP A 603 9.47 -39.97 22.14
N MET A 604 10.69 -40.15 21.62
CA MET A 604 11.87 -39.50 22.20
C MET A 604 11.67 -37.97 22.08
N GLY A 605 11.89 -37.24 23.18
CA GLY A 605 11.71 -35.77 23.24
C GLY A 605 12.46 -35.02 22.14
N GLY A 606 12.06 -33.81 21.88
CA GLY A 606 12.71 -32.95 20.86
C GLY A 606 14.13 -32.56 21.30
N LYS A 607 15.04 -32.40 20.33
CA LYS A 607 16.37 -31.83 20.53
C LYS A 607 16.30 -30.32 20.31
N LEU A 608 17.24 -29.56 20.84
CA LEU A 608 17.41 -28.16 20.55
C LEU A 608 18.14 -28.01 19.22
N VAL A 609 17.62 -27.08 18.39
CA VAL A 609 18.16 -26.80 17.06
C VAL A 609 18.32 -25.29 16.85
N ILE A 610 19.39 -24.90 16.16
CA ILE A 610 19.66 -23.53 15.76
C ILE A 610 18.81 -23.23 14.53
N ARG A 611 18.03 -22.15 14.57
CA ARG A 611 17.22 -21.66 13.45
C ARG A 611 17.55 -20.19 13.14
N GLN A 612 17.49 -19.82 11.88
CA GLN A 612 17.60 -18.40 11.50
C GLN A 612 16.32 -17.64 11.85
N ARG A 613 16.46 -16.38 12.26
CA ARG A 613 15.35 -15.46 12.47
C ARG A 613 14.73 -15.09 11.13
N ARG A 614 13.42 -14.81 11.12
CA ARG A 614 12.65 -14.50 9.89
C ARG A 614 13.11 -13.21 9.19
N ASP A 615 13.68 -12.31 9.94
CA ASP A 615 14.16 -10.99 9.48
C ASP A 615 15.64 -11.01 9.04
N GLY A 616 16.27 -12.19 9.03
CA GLY A 616 17.69 -12.32 8.66
C GLY A 616 18.68 -11.79 9.70
N THR A 617 18.23 -11.29 10.86
CA THR A 617 19.06 -10.58 11.84
C THR A 617 19.84 -11.48 12.79
N GLY A 618 19.87 -12.80 12.56
CA GLY A 618 20.60 -13.75 13.39
C GLY A 618 19.90 -15.08 13.59
N THR A 619 20.43 -15.90 14.52
CA THR A 619 19.93 -17.24 14.84
C THR A 619 19.25 -17.26 16.20
N PHE A 620 18.44 -18.27 16.45
CA PHE A 620 17.87 -18.60 17.76
C PHE A 620 17.77 -20.11 17.94
N ILE A 621 17.82 -20.57 19.18
CA ILE A 621 17.74 -21.99 19.51
C ILE A 621 16.29 -22.32 19.90
N SER A 622 15.74 -23.38 19.30
CA SER A 622 14.36 -23.82 19.56
C SER A 622 14.24 -25.32 19.51
N CYS A 623 13.12 -25.86 19.99
CA CYS A 623 12.86 -27.30 19.92
C CYS A 623 12.67 -27.77 18.47
N SER A 624 13.27 -28.92 18.11
CA SER A 624 13.10 -29.57 16.81
C SER A 624 11.66 -29.98 16.53
N ARG A 625 10.85 -30.21 17.57
CA ARG A 625 9.42 -30.59 17.47
C ARG A 625 8.45 -29.39 17.25
N TYR A 626 8.95 -28.19 16.99
CA TYR A 626 8.06 -27.08 16.63
C TYR A 626 7.22 -27.45 15.38
N PRO A 627 5.91 -27.17 15.34
CA PRO A 627 5.08 -26.36 16.27
C PRO A 627 4.47 -27.10 17.46
N LYS A 628 4.69 -28.43 17.61
CA LYS A 628 4.14 -29.22 18.73
C LYS A 628 4.74 -28.78 20.07
N CYS A 629 6.04 -28.51 20.10
CA CYS A 629 6.72 -27.89 21.24
C CYS A 629 7.19 -26.50 20.84
N LYS A 630 6.83 -25.49 21.63
CA LYS A 630 7.11 -24.07 21.33
C LYS A 630 8.32 -23.52 22.10
N PHE A 631 9.12 -24.38 22.67
CA PHE A 631 10.30 -23.98 23.47
C PHE A 631 11.30 -23.21 22.58
N ILE A 632 11.75 -22.07 23.07
CA ILE A 632 12.84 -21.25 22.52
C ILE A 632 13.81 -21.00 23.68
N LYS A 633 15.11 -21.35 23.50
CA LYS A 633 16.16 -21.04 24.46
C LYS A 633 16.46 -19.54 24.38
N SER A 634 16.25 -18.82 25.47
CA SER A 634 16.63 -17.43 25.57
C SER A 634 18.15 -17.29 25.72
N ASP A 635 18.71 -16.29 25.06
CA ASP A 635 20.14 -15.96 25.20
C ASP A 635 20.34 -15.24 26.53
N GLU A 636 21.14 -15.84 27.44
CA GLU A 636 21.37 -15.29 28.79
C GLU A 636 21.97 -13.87 28.74
N ALA A 637 22.80 -13.58 27.74
CA ALA A 637 23.37 -12.26 27.52
C ALA A 637 22.34 -11.21 27.08
N ASP A 638 21.33 -11.62 26.29
CA ASP A 638 20.24 -10.76 25.85
C ASP A 638 19.20 -10.56 26.98
N GLU A 639 18.99 -11.55 27.82
CA GLU A 639 18.14 -11.41 29.02
C GLU A 639 18.79 -10.51 30.09
N ALA A 640 20.10 -10.59 30.25
CA ALA A 640 20.83 -9.71 31.17
C ALA A 640 20.72 -8.22 30.78
N LYS A 641 20.79 -7.92 29.47
CA LYS A 641 20.61 -6.54 28.95
C LYS A 641 19.17 -6.00 29.12
N LYS A 642 18.18 -6.86 29.24
CA LYS A 642 16.78 -6.49 29.42
C LYS A 642 16.36 -6.32 30.88
N ARG A 643 17.18 -6.72 31.84
CA ARG A 643 16.92 -6.54 33.27
C ARG A 643 17.03 -5.07 33.65
N THR A 644 16.07 -4.58 34.39
CA THR A 644 16.04 -3.17 34.83
C THR A 644 16.80 -2.95 36.14
N GLY A 645 17.25 -4.03 36.79
CA GLY A 645 17.87 -3.97 38.13
C GLY A 645 16.87 -3.72 39.28
N VAL A 646 15.57 -3.67 38.98
CA VAL A 646 14.52 -3.45 39.98
C VAL A 646 13.87 -4.78 40.34
N SER A 647 13.89 -5.12 41.62
CA SER A 647 13.29 -6.35 42.13
C SER A 647 11.76 -6.32 42.02
N CYS A 648 11.16 -7.48 41.73
CA CYS A 648 9.73 -7.59 41.60
C CYS A 648 9.02 -7.38 42.94
N PRO A 649 8.09 -6.42 43.08
CA PRO A 649 7.40 -6.13 44.33
C PRO A 649 6.47 -7.26 44.79
N LEU A 650 6.04 -8.13 43.85
CA LEU A 650 5.10 -9.23 44.15
C LEU A 650 5.80 -10.48 44.65
N CYS A 651 6.85 -10.99 43.98
CA CYS A 651 7.52 -12.24 44.37
C CYS A 651 8.85 -12.04 45.12
N LYS A 652 9.41 -10.83 45.08
CA LYS A 652 10.67 -10.42 45.74
C LYS A 652 11.92 -11.23 45.32
N THR A 653 11.78 -12.26 44.49
CA THR A 653 12.86 -13.17 44.06
C THR A 653 13.23 -13.02 42.59
N GLY A 654 12.42 -12.30 41.79
CA GLY A 654 12.68 -12.04 40.38
C GLY A 654 12.89 -10.56 40.12
N ASP A 655 13.63 -10.22 39.07
CA ASP A 655 13.81 -8.84 38.60
C ASP A 655 12.76 -8.45 37.58
N ILE A 656 12.50 -7.16 37.45
CA ILE A 656 11.69 -6.64 36.37
C ILE A 656 12.54 -6.55 35.10
N SER A 657 12.04 -7.14 34.01
CA SER A 657 12.73 -7.19 32.71
C SER A 657 11.85 -6.62 31.60
N GLU A 658 12.48 -5.96 30.64
CA GLU A 658 11.82 -5.49 29.42
C GLU A 658 11.36 -6.65 28.57
N ARG A 659 10.12 -6.61 28.09
CA ARG A 659 9.55 -7.57 27.15
C ARG A 659 8.77 -6.87 26.05
N ARG A 660 8.67 -7.49 24.89
CA ARG A 660 7.90 -7.00 23.76
C ARG A 660 6.64 -7.84 23.57
N GLY A 661 5.48 -7.23 23.71
CA GLY A 661 4.18 -7.86 23.50
C GLY A 661 3.46 -7.32 22.26
N ARG A 662 2.24 -7.81 22.01
CA ARG A 662 1.39 -7.40 20.88
C ARG A 662 1.12 -5.88 20.83
N PHE A 663 1.18 -5.20 21.98
CA PHE A 663 0.86 -3.77 22.13
C PHE A 663 2.10 -2.91 22.43
N GLY A 664 3.31 -3.41 22.11
CA GLY A 664 4.58 -2.70 22.32
C GLY A 664 5.40 -3.25 23.49
N ILE A 665 6.35 -2.42 23.98
CA ILE A 665 7.24 -2.74 25.09
C ILE A 665 6.45 -2.67 26.40
N PHE A 666 6.68 -3.65 27.28
CA PHE A 666 6.17 -3.69 28.65
C PHE A 666 7.23 -4.33 29.57
N TYR A 667 7.08 -4.18 30.86
CA TYR A 667 8.02 -4.65 31.85
C TYR A 667 7.35 -5.67 32.76
N SER A 668 7.94 -6.86 32.92
CA SER A 668 7.36 -7.94 33.72
C SER A 668 8.42 -8.66 34.55
N CYS A 669 7.97 -9.40 35.56
CA CYS A 669 8.84 -10.21 36.40
C CYS A 669 9.56 -11.27 35.57
N SER A 670 10.86 -11.48 35.84
CA SER A 670 11.68 -12.54 35.24
C SER A 670 11.16 -13.94 35.56
N ASN A 671 10.46 -14.13 36.68
CA ASN A 671 9.86 -15.39 37.11
C ASN A 671 8.51 -15.73 36.45
N TYR A 672 8.12 -15.01 35.37
CA TYR A 672 6.94 -15.40 34.60
C TYR A 672 7.12 -16.80 33.97
N PRO A 673 6.14 -17.70 33.99
CA PRO A 673 4.71 -17.51 34.35
C PRO A 673 4.37 -17.68 35.84
N LYS A 674 5.31 -18.05 36.70
CA LYS A 674 5.08 -18.24 38.12
C LYS A 674 4.67 -16.93 38.80
N CYS A 675 5.28 -15.82 38.44
CA CYS A 675 4.91 -14.47 38.86
C CYS A 675 4.37 -13.67 37.68
N LYS A 676 3.12 -13.18 37.78
CA LYS A 676 2.41 -12.46 36.71
C LYS A 676 2.50 -10.93 36.82
N PHE A 677 3.40 -10.41 37.66
CA PHE A 677 3.57 -8.96 37.78
C PHE A 677 4.03 -8.33 36.47
N ALA A 678 3.32 -7.29 36.02
CA ALA A 678 3.68 -6.56 34.80
C ALA A 678 3.20 -5.09 34.86
N ILE A 679 3.99 -4.17 34.30
CA ILE A 679 3.73 -2.74 34.20
C ILE A 679 4.02 -2.24 32.77
N LYS A 680 3.42 -1.08 32.40
CA LYS A 680 3.47 -0.59 31.01
C LYS A 680 4.69 0.25 30.67
N ALA A 681 5.37 0.82 31.65
CA ALA A 681 6.53 1.68 31.46
C ALA A 681 7.69 1.19 32.33
N LYS A 682 8.91 1.65 32.07
CA LYS A 682 10.11 1.25 32.78
C LYS A 682 9.99 1.59 34.27
N PRO A 683 10.29 0.64 35.19
CA PRO A 683 10.25 0.93 36.61
C PRO A 683 11.40 1.88 36.99
N THR A 684 11.10 2.81 37.89
CA THR A 684 12.10 3.77 38.40
C THR A 684 12.83 3.26 39.65
N GLY A 685 12.32 2.19 40.25
CA GLY A 685 12.83 1.64 41.52
C GLY A 685 12.20 2.28 42.77
N ASN A 686 11.52 3.40 42.62
CA ASN A 686 10.83 4.11 43.71
C ASN A 686 9.52 3.42 44.08
N ILE A 687 9.10 3.59 45.31
CA ILE A 687 7.80 3.11 45.86
C ILE A 687 6.87 4.28 46.07
N CYS A 688 5.64 4.13 45.63
CA CYS A 688 4.60 5.15 45.77
C CYS A 688 4.27 5.40 47.27
N LYS A 689 4.36 6.63 47.72
CA LYS A 689 4.09 7.04 49.12
C LYS A 689 2.62 6.85 49.50
N GLU A 690 1.72 6.93 48.51
CA GLU A 690 0.27 6.84 48.76
C GLU A 690 -0.25 5.39 48.84
N CYS A 691 0.33 4.46 48.09
CA CYS A 691 -0.25 3.09 48.00
C CYS A 691 0.78 1.97 48.08
N GLY A 692 2.09 2.25 48.26
CA GLY A 692 3.12 1.27 48.37
C GLY A 692 3.46 0.51 47.06
N SER A 693 2.87 0.88 45.93
CA SER A 693 3.15 0.24 44.62
C SER A 693 4.41 0.79 43.96
N LEU A 694 5.02 0.00 43.11
CA LEU A 694 6.23 0.41 42.34
C LEU A 694 5.92 1.62 41.44
N MET A 695 6.81 2.58 41.41
CA MET A 695 6.73 3.72 40.48
C MET A 695 7.32 3.35 39.12
N MET A 696 6.86 4.00 38.06
CA MET A 696 7.31 3.80 36.69
C MET A 696 7.48 5.14 35.95
N GLU A 697 8.28 5.17 34.92
CA GLU A 697 8.48 6.33 34.05
C GLU A 697 7.12 6.83 33.52
N GLY A 698 6.97 8.13 33.46
CA GLY A 698 5.76 8.81 33.05
C GLY A 698 5.90 9.53 31.70
N THR A 699 5.52 10.80 31.68
CA THR A 699 5.57 11.69 30.50
C THR A 699 6.41 12.93 30.85
N LYS A 700 6.70 13.78 29.83
CA LYS A 700 7.42 15.05 30.07
C LYS A 700 6.76 15.91 31.16
N THR A 701 5.43 15.84 31.30
CA THR A 701 4.66 16.62 32.29
C THR A 701 4.47 15.92 33.63
N ILE A 702 4.62 14.61 33.67
CA ILE A 702 4.59 13.76 34.87
C ILE A 702 5.75 12.78 34.73
N PRO A 703 6.97 13.13 35.14
CA PRO A 703 8.16 12.31 34.93
C PRO A 703 8.07 10.91 35.54
N GLU A 704 7.39 10.79 36.68
CA GLU A 704 7.21 9.55 37.41
C GLU A 704 5.76 9.37 37.87
N ARG A 705 5.22 8.14 37.72
CA ARG A 705 3.83 7.82 38.10
C ARG A 705 3.70 6.44 38.73
N CYS A 706 2.69 6.26 39.54
CA CYS A 706 2.41 4.99 40.21
C CYS A 706 1.95 3.93 39.21
N SER A 707 2.45 2.69 39.36
CA SER A 707 2.01 1.55 38.52
C SER A 707 0.57 1.11 38.82
N ASN A 708 0.06 1.39 39.98
CA ASN A 708 -1.32 1.09 40.36
C ASN A 708 -2.29 2.13 39.76
N LYS A 709 -3.13 1.67 38.82
CA LYS A 709 -4.09 2.53 38.12
C LYS A 709 -5.16 3.16 39.01
N ALA A 710 -5.45 2.54 40.16
CA ALA A 710 -6.41 3.06 41.12
C ALA A 710 -5.80 4.12 42.03
N CYS A 711 -4.48 4.28 42.04
CA CYS A 711 -3.79 5.26 42.87
C CYS A 711 -3.88 6.67 42.28
N PRO A 712 -4.17 7.71 43.12
CA PRO A 712 -4.11 9.10 42.65
C PRO A 712 -2.80 9.49 41.97
N MET A 713 -1.68 8.97 42.42
CA MET A 713 -0.35 9.19 41.80
C MET A 713 -0.15 8.49 40.44
N HIS A 714 -1.14 7.73 39.94
CA HIS A 714 -1.08 7.21 38.58
C HIS A 714 -1.35 8.28 37.52
N ASN A 715 -2.26 9.22 37.83
CA ASN A 715 -2.59 10.36 36.96
C ASN A 715 -2.94 11.61 37.79
N PRO A 716 -1.92 12.29 38.35
CA PRO A 716 -2.10 13.42 39.27
C PRO A 716 -2.92 14.60 38.72
N HIS A 717 -2.95 14.74 37.37
CA HIS A 717 -3.75 15.82 36.76
C HIS A 717 -5.26 15.63 36.85
N LYS A 718 -5.75 14.40 37.08
CA LYS A 718 -7.18 14.16 37.27
C LYS A 718 -7.71 14.67 38.64
N ILE A 719 -6.83 14.81 39.62
CA ILE A 719 -7.21 15.23 40.95
C ILE A 719 -7.43 16.74 41.00
N LYS A 720 -6.62 17.54 40.30
CA LYS A 720 -6.77 19.00 40.22
C LYS A 720 -8.04 19.50 39.52
N LYS A 721 -8.77 18.63 38.80
CA LYS A 721 -10.06 18.95 38.16
C LYS A 721 -11.28 18.69 39.04
N ILE A 722 -11.14 18.09 40.24
CA ILE A 722 -12.25 17.82 41.16
C ILE A 722 -12.30 18.90 42.24
N GLU A 723 -11.25 19.68 42.44
CA GLU A 723 -11.16 20.76 43.42
C GLU A 723 -11.30 22.18 42.84
N SER A 724 -11.58 22.31 41.56
CA SER A 724 -11.93 23.56 40.87
C SER A 724 -13.26 23.35 40.11
#